data_36caf8a13d18b3a9b3079a1465853394
#
_entry.id   36caf8a13d18b3a9b3079a1465853394
#
_cell.length_a   1.000
_cell.length_b   1.000
_cell.length_c   1.000
_cell.angle_alpha   90.00
_cell.angle_beta   90.00
_cell.angle_gamma   90.00
#
_symmetry.space_group_name_H-M   'P 1'
#
loop_
_entity.id
_entity.type
_entity.pdbx_description
1 polymer ?
#
loop_
_entity_poly.entity_id
_entity_poly.type
_entity_poly.pdbx_seq_one_letter_code
_entity_poly.pdbx_strand_id
1 'polypeptide(L)'
;MVQQPEIQDIYPLSFMQEGMLFHSLLDQESRAYFEQASFTINGSLDTERFQKSLDALIERYDIFRTAFIHKNVAKPRQVVLKERQSRLQFVDISHLDEAAKETFVDQFEHDDKKKGFDLQTDPLMRVSILKRAHEQYHCIWSHHHILMDGWCFGIVMKEFLAIYKALGKGQLPDFEPVQPFSKYIKWLMRQDRKEAEAFWKTRLIDVKQTASLPKTSSSSKGKLEQMAFTLSKEQTEGLRKLALQAGATLNTVFQALWGIILQKINRCDDAVFGSVISGRPSDLEDVEKMVGLFINTIPVRVKSGPESFLTLVSHLQQESLKAEAYSYYPLYDIQAQSTLKHELFDHIVVFENIPAQREIESLNQADAFDFTVDDFDMEEVTNYGCSIKIIPGSSLYIRINFDIGLYDPAMMKKIELYLRHIIGSVIADPNQQIAQIALLGEETAKKMLYELNQTEPAAPLAPTLHGFFTRRAALSPNMPALRFSGGTLTYRELDQYTNQLAVRLKKKGIAKESVVGVLADRSPEMVIAVLAVLKAGGAYVPLDPDYPEERLRYMLADSGAKLLVTGPGLSVSGFAGETLEVNLSSFQAETAETESVCVHTDGGSLAYVIYTSGSTGTPKGVAVEHRQAAAFLSGMQRQFPLT
;
A
#
# COMPACT_ATOMS: atom_id res chain seq x y z
N MET A 1 35.28 -40.41 -19.81
CA MET A 1 33.83 -40.66 -19.88
C MET A 1 33.27 -40.17 -18.56
N VAL A 2 32.45 -39.13 -18.59
CA VAL A 2 31.73 -38.70 -17.39
C VAL A 2 30.73 -39.81 -17.09
N GLN A 3 30.90 -40.52 -15.99
CA GLN A 3 29.93 -41.53 -15.55
C GLN A 3 28.55 -40.84 -15.44
N GLN A 4 27.56 -41.37 -16.11
CA GLN A 4 26.17 -40.86 -15.94
C GLN A 4 25.79 -41.12 -14.48
N PRO A 5 25.23 -40.09 -13.78
CA PRO A 5 24.86 -40.27 -12.40
C PRO A 5 23.79 -41.37 -12.28
N GLU A 6 23.97 -42.29 -11.34
CA GLU A 6 23.00 -43.35 -11.07
C GLU A 6 21.74 -42.77 -10.43
N ILE A 7 20.59 -43.14 -10.99
CA ILE A 7 19.27 -42.70 -10.54
C ILE A 7 18.77 -43.64 -9.44
N GLN A 8 18.25 -43.07 -8.36
CA GLN A 8 17.60 -43.77 -7.26
C GLN A 8 16.09 -43.83 -7.43
N ASP A 9 15.43 -42.69 -7.73
CA ASP A 9 13.95 -42.58 -7.86
C ASP A 9 13.60 -41.48 -8.87
N ILE A 10 12.39 -41.55 -9.47
CA ILE A 10 11.83 -40.54 -10.36
C ILE A 10 10.36 -40.37 -10.07
N TYR A 11 9.92 -39.15 -9.79
CA TYR A 11 8.51 -38.83 -9.53
C TYR A 11 8.15 -37.40 -9.99
N PRO A 12 6.84 -37.05 -10.12
CA PRO A 12 6.43 -35.71 -10.51
C PRO A 12 6.76 -34.66 -9.43
N LEU A 13 6.74 -33.40 -9.84
CA LEU A 13 6.82 -32.28 -8.91
C LEU A 13 5.54 -32.15 -8.08
N SER A 14 5.62 -31.53 -6.90
CA SER A 14 4.43 -30.97 -6.23
C SER A 14 3.95 -29.75 -7.00
N PHE A 15 2.71 -29.33 -6.78
CA PHE A 15 2.16 -28.13 -7.45
C PHE A 15 2.92 -26.86 -7.10
N MET A 16 3.40 -26.75 -5.86
CA MET A 16 4.24 -25.62 -5.43
C MET A 16 5.60 -25.64 -6.15
N GLN A 17 6.21 -26.81 -6.29
CA GLN A 17 7.44 -26.97 -7.06
C GLN A 17 7.25 -26.65 -8.55
N GLU A 18 6.10 -27.01 -9.14
CA GLU A 18 5.77 -26.62 -10.53
C GLU A 18 5.67 -25.10 -10.66
N GLY A 19 5.02 -24.42 -9.72
CA GLY A 19 4.92 -22.96 -9.69
C GLY A 19 6.28 -22.28 -9.53
N MET A 20 7.11 -22.76 -8.60
CA MET A 20 8.48 -22.23 -8.40
C MET A 20 9.36 -22.43 -9.62
N LEU A 21 9.30 -23.62 -10.24
CA LEU A 21 10.01 -23.90 -11.48
C LEU A 21 9.57 -22.94 -12.59
N PHE A 22 8.26 -22.74 -12.77
CA PHE A 22 7.72 -21.83 -13.77
C PHE A 22 8.26 -20.40 -13.60
N HIS A 23 8.20 -19.85 -12.39
CA HIS A 23 8.70 -18.50 -12.11
C HIS A 23 10.22 -18.39 -12.28
N SER A 24 10.99 -19.40 -11.86
CA SER A 24 12.44 -19.43 -12.04
C SER A 24 12.86 -19.47 -13.51
N LEU A 25 12.01 -20.05 -14.37
CA LEU A 25 12.27 -20.10 -15.83
C LEU A 25 11.79 -18.82 -16.55
N LEU A 26 10.72 -18.17 -16.02
CA LEU A 26 10.14 -16.97 -16.62
C LEU A 26 11.04 -15.74 -16.42
N ASP A 27 11.65 -15.61 -15.24
CA ASP A 27 12.49 -14.47 -14.88
C ASP A 27 13.75 -14.96 -14.15
N GLN A 28 14.76 -15.29 -14.95
CA GLN A 28 16.04 -15.79 -14.43
C GLN A 28 16.86 -14.73 -13.67
N GLU A 29 16.52 -13.44 -13.83
CA GLU A 29 17.21 -12.35 -13.14
C GLU A 29 16.56 -12.00 -11.79
N SER A 30 15.32 -12.36 -11.56
CA SER A 30 14.58 -12.03 -10.32
C SER A 30 15.16 -12.69 -9.08
N ARG A 31 15.87 -13.82 -9.25
CA ARG A 31 16.37 -14.66 -8.13
C ARG A 31 15.30 -15.04 -7.12
N ALA A 32 14.02 -15.04 -7.53
CA ALA A 32 12.95 -15.55 -6.72
C ALA A 32 13.24 -17.00 -6.29
N TYR A 33 12.91 -17.30 -5.04
CA TYR A 33 13.14 -18.61 -4.43
C TYR A 33 14.61 -19.00 -4.17
N PHE A 34 15.54 -18.05 -4.30
CA PHE A 34 16.87 -18.20 -3.74
C PHE A 34 16.83 -17.79 -2.27
N GLU A 35 17.11 -18.71 -1.38
CA GLU A 35 17.17 -18.49 0.05
C GLU A 35 18.61 -18.52 0.52
N GLN A 36 18.97 -17.58 1.40
CA GLN A 36 20.28 -17.47 1.97
C GLN A 36 20.15 -17.19 3.46
N ALA A 37 20.62 -18.14 4.26
CA ALA A 37 20.80 -17.97 5.68
C ALA A 37 22.24 -17.56 5.96
N SER A 38 22.45 -16.54 6.77
CA SER A 38 23.77 -16.13 7.25
C SER A 38 23.80 -16.08 8.77
N PHE A 39 24.94 -16.44 9.35
CA PHE A 39 25.16 -16.44 10.79
C PHE A 39 26.64 -16.41 11.15
N THR A 40 26.93 -15.92 12.34
CA THR A 40 28.29 -15.88 12.89
C THR A 40 28.54 -17.11 13.76
N ILE A 41 29.69 -17.76 13.59
CA ILE A 41 30.19 -18.83 14.45
C ILE A 41 31.35 -18.26 15.25
N ASN A 42 31.25 -18.26 16.57
CA ASN A 42 32.31 -17.84 17.49
C ASN A 42 32.81 -19.03 18.29
N GLY A 43 34.11 -19.39 18.15
CA GLY A 43 34.73 -20.53 18.77
C GLY A 43 35.48 -21.43 17.79
N SER A 44 35.92 -22.59 18.24
CA SER A 44 36.73 -23.51 17.44
C SER A 44 35.89 -24.32 16.45
N LEU A 45 36.13 -24.11 15.15
CA LEU A 45 35.42 -24.79 14.07
C LEU A 45 36.37 -25.74 13.30
N ASP A 46 36.00 -27.01 13.25
CA ASP A 46 36.67 -28.04 12.44
C ASP A 46 35.96 -28.14 11.07
N THR A 47 36.59 -27.58 10.04
CA THR A 47 36.03 -27.51 8.67
C THR A 47 35.95 -28.87 7.98
N GLU A 48 36.85 -29.83 8.30
CA GLU A 48 36.78 -31.18 7.76
C GLU A 48 35.60 -31.95 8.35
N ARG A 49 35.37 -31.79 9.66
CA ARG A 49 34.19 -32.33 10.35
C ARG A 49 32.91 -31.70 9.82
N PHE A 50 32.95 -30.39 9.54
CA PHE A 50 31.82 -29.67 8.95
C PHE A 50 31.43 -30.25 7.59
N GLN A 51 32.41 -30.47 6.68
CA GLN A 51 32.21 -31.11 5.38
C GLN A 51 31.61 -32.52 5.54
N LYS A 52 32.18 -33.35 6.42
CA LYS A 52 31.65 -34.72 6.68
C LYS A 52 30.21 -34.69 7.21
N SER A 53 29.87 -33.68 8.01
CA SER A 53 28.52 -33.52 8.51
C SER A 53 27.53 -33.12 7.39
N LEU A 54 27.98 -32.28 6.46
CA LEU A 54 27.22 -31.89 5.28
C LEU A 54 26.99 -33.09 4.35
N ASP A 55 28.02 -33.89 4.12
CA ASP A 55 27.92 -35.11 3.29
C ASP A 55 26.94 -36.13 3.89
N ALA A 56 27.02 -36.37 5.20
CA ALA A 56 26.09 -37.27 5.90
C ALA A 56 24.65 -36.78 5.85
N LEU A 57 24.43 -35.46 5.94
CA LEU A 57 23.12 -34.86 5.82
C LEU A 57 22.54 -35.04 4.40
N ILE A 58 23.35 -34.82 3.36
CA ILE A 58 22.97 -35.00 1.95
C ILE A 58 22.66 -36.48 1.64
N GLU A 59 23.41 -37.38 2.19
CA GLU A 59 23.17 -38.83 2.07
C GLU A 59 21.83 -39.20 2.71
N ARG A 60 21.53 -38.64 3.89
CA ARG A 60 20.33 -38.93 4.68
C ARG A 60 19.04 -38.49 4.00
N TYR A 61 19.03 -37.33 3.37
CA TYR A 61 17.83 -36.75 2.76
C TYR A 61 17.91 -36.80 1.23
N ASP A 62 17.05 -37.59 0.59
CA ASP A 62 17.00 -37.76 -0.86
C ASP A 62 16.71 -36.45 -1.60
N ILE A 63 15.97 -35.52 -1.00
CA ILE A 63 15.66 -34.21 -1.59
C ILE A 63 16.93 -33.39 -1.89
N PHE A 64 18.00 -33.49 -1.11
CA PHE A 64 19.27 -32.80 -1.37
C PHE A 64 20.06 -33.42 -2.54
N ARG A 65 19.69 -34.61 -2.96
CA ARG A 65 20.23 -35.30 -4.12
C ARG A 65 19.34 -35.23 -5.35
N THR A 66 18.27 -34.41 -5.27
CA THR A 66 17.26 -34.29 -6.33
C THR A 66 17.65 -33.25 -7.37
N ALA A 67 17.43 -33.57 -8.64
CA ALA A 67 17.48 -32.69 -9.80
C ALA A 67 16.06 -32.50 -10.39
N PHE A 68 15.75 -31.30 -10.89
CA PHE A 68 14.44 -30.98 -11.45
C PHE A 68 14.53 -30.89 -12.98
N ILE A 69 14.27 -32.00 -13.64
CA ILE A 69 14.41 -32.15 -15.10
C ILE A 69 13.16 -31.57 -15.78
N HIS A 70 13.35 -30.54 -16.60
CA HIS A 70 12.28 -29.84 -17.29
C HIS A 70 12.51 -29.68 -18.80
N LYS A 71 13.75 -29.90 -19.30
CA LYS A 71 14.05 -29.86 -20.74
C LYS A 71 13.95 -31.26 -21.35
N ASN A 72 13.44 -31.33 -22.56
CA ASN A 72 13.30 -32.58 -23.32
C ASN A 72 12.44 -33.66 -22.66
N VAL A 73 11.50 -33.27 -21.79
CA VAL A 73 10.52 -34.16 -21.15
C VAL A 73 9.11 -33.63 -21.36
N ALA A 74 8.11 -34.53 -21.46
CA ALA A 74 6.71 -34.12 -21.66
C ALA A 74 6.15 -33.36 -20.46
N LYS A 75 6.60 -33.66 -19.25
CA LYS A 75 6.28 -32.97 -18.00
C LYS A 75 7.50 -32.96 -17.09
N PRO A 76 7.73 -31.90 -16.32
CA PRO A 76 8.83 -31.85 -15.36
C PRO A 76 8.83 -33.03 -14.39
N ARG A 77 10.03 -33.47 -13.98
CA ARG A 77 10.24 -34.59 -13.06
C ARG A 77 11.29 -34.26 -12.01
N GLN A 78 11.09 -34.77 -10.82
CA GLN A 78 12.14 -34.90 -9.82
C GLN A 78 12.89 -36.19 -10.06
N VAL A 79 14.21 -36.09 -10.15
CA VAL A 79 15.11 -37.21 -10.33
C VAL A 79 16.07 -37.26 -9.14
N VAL A 80 15.89 -38.25 -8.28
CA VAL A 80 16.77 -38.48 -7.13
C VAL A 80 18.00 -39.26 -7.60
N LEU A 81 19.16 -38.70 -7.37
CA LEU A 81 20.45 -39.37 -7.65
C LEU A 81 20.87 -40.21 -6.46
N LYS A 82 21.55 -41.32 -6.71
CA LYS A 82 22.14 -42.14 -5.63
C LYS A 82 23.18 -41.36 -4.82
N GLU A 83 23.99 -40.59 -5.53
CA GLU A 83 25.06 -39.78 -4.93
C GLU A 83 25.02 -38.37 -5.50
N ARG A 84 25.22 -37.39 -4.65
CA ARG A 84 25.44 -35.99 -4.99
C ARG A 84 26.24 -35.34 -3.89
N GLN A 85 27.21 -34.51 -4.26
CA GLN A 85 28.08 -33.83 -3.31
C GLN A 85 27.85 -32.30 -3.40
N SER A 86 27.84 -31.64 -2.25
CA SER A 86 27.98 -30.20 -2.13
C SER A 86 29.29 -29.91 -1.38
N ARG A 87 30.23 -29.24 -2.04
CA ARG A 87 31.50 -28.90 -1.42
C ARG A 87 31.38 -27.63 -0.60
N LEU A 88 31.87 -27.69 0.65
CA LEU A 88 32.07 -26.54 1.48
C LEU A 88 33.08 -25.58 0.83
N GLN A 89 32.71 -24.33 0.66
CA GLN A 89 33.63 -23.28 0.23
C GLN A 89 34.20 -22.61 1.48
N PHE A 90 35.54 -22.62 1.62
CA PHE A 90 36.23 -21.97 2.73
C PHE A 90 37.10 -20.83 2.19
N VAL A 91 36.96 -19.63 2.78
CA VAL A 91 37.75 -18.44 2.39
C VAL A 91 38.29 -17.79 3.66
N ASP A 92 39.59 -17.54 3.72
CA ASP A 92 40.22 -16.83 4.85
C ASP A 92 40.35 -15.33 4.50
N ILE A 93 39.59 -14.51 5.19
CA ILE A 93 39.59 -13.03 5.08
C ILE A 93 40.15 -12.37 6.35
N SER A 94 40.73 -13.12 7.25
CA SER A 94 41.26 -12.64 8.54
C SER A 94 42.34 -11.56 8.40
N HIS A 95 43.00 -11.52 7.25
CA HIS A 95 44.08 -10.58 6.91
C HIS A 95 43.54 -9.18 6.50
N LEU A 96 42.25 -9.03 6.24
CA LEU A 96 41.60 -7.74 5.89
C LEU A 96 41.28 -6.93 7.16
N ASP A 97 41.18 -5.61 7.03
CA ASP A 97 40.62 -4.77 8.09
C ASP A 97 39.09 -4.94 8.18
N GLU A 98 38.46 -4.48 9.27
CA GLU A 98 37.02 -4.72 9.52
C GLU A 98 36.12 -4.15 8.42
N ALA A 99 36.41 -2.96 7.90
CA ALA A 99 35.59 -2.34 6.84
C ALA A 99 35.69 -3.14 5.53
N ALA A 100 36.90 -3.63 5.20
CA ALA A 100 37.12 -4.49 4.05
C ALA A 100 36.46 -5.87 4.21
N LYS A 101 36.44 -6.43 5.44
CA LYS A 101 35.72 -7.68 5.73
C LYS A 101 34.23 -7.55 5.50
N GLU A 102 33.57 -6.47 6.01
CA GLU A 102 32.15 -6.25 5.78
C GLU A 102 31.87 -6.11 4.28
N THR A 103 32.62 -5.27 3.58
CA THR A 103 32.48 -5.11 2.12
C THR A 103 32.64 -6.44 1.38
N PHE A 104 33.58 -7.29 1.82
CA PHE A 104 33.80 -8.62 1.22
C PHE A 104 32.64 -9.56 1.47
N VAL A 105 32.09 -9.59 2.69
CA VAL A 105 30.92 -10.41 3.05
C VAL A 105 29.72 -10.00 2.20
N ASP A 106 29.38 -8.71 2.17
CA ASP A 106 28.26 -8.18 1.38
C ASP A 106 28.41 -8.53 -0.11
N GLN A 107 29.60 -8.36 -0.66
CA GLN A 107 29.87 -8.69 -2.06
C GLN A 107 29.78 -10.19 -2.32
N PHE A 108 30.28 -11.03 -1.40
CA PHE A 108 30.22 -12.48 -1.51
C PHE A 108 28.78 -12.99 -1.49
N GLU A 109 27.95 -12.50 -0.56
CA GLU A 109 26.53 -12.82 -0.48
C GLU A 109 25.78 -12.38 -1.73
N HIS A 110 26.07 -11.18 -2.22
CA HIS A 110 25.51 -10.66 -3.46
C HIS A 110 25.88 -11.53 -4.68
N ASP A 111 27.16 -11.89 -4.82
CA ASP A 111 27.65 -12.70 -5.95
C ASP A 111 27.11 -14.13 -5.89
N ASP A 112 26.99 -14.72 -4.70
CA ASP A 112 26.40 -16.02 -4.49
C ASP A 112 24.92 -16.02 -4.91
N LYS A 113 24.17 -15.00 -4.52
CA LYS A 113 22.78 -14.78 -4.92
C LYS A 113 22.68 -14.57 -6.44
N LYS A 114 23.56 -13.78 -7.01
CA LYS A 114 23.62 -13.54 -8.47
C LYS A 114 23.94 -14.81 -9.25
N LYS A 115 24.78 -15.68 -8.74
CA LYS A 115 25.10 -16.98 -9.34
C LYS A 115 23.85 -17.87 -9.46
N GLY A 116 22.99 -17.90 -8.43
CA GLY A 116 21.79 -18.72 -8.40
C GLY A 116 22.09 -20.23 -8.49
N PHE A 117 21.11 -20.99 -9.01
CA PHE A 117 21.19 -22.44 -9.20
C PHE A 117 20.61 -22.85 -10.56
N ASP A 118 21.30 -23.75 -11.28
CA ASP A 118 20.67 -24.51 -12.37
C ASP A 118 19.95 -25.72 -11.77
N LEU A 119 18.62 -25.72 -11.84
CA LEU A 119 17.76 -26.72 -11.21
C LEU A 119 17.98 -28.15 -11.74
N GLN A 120 18.56 -28.31 -12.93
CA GLN A 120 18.81 -29.62 -13.52
C GLN A 120 20.17 -30.21 -13.14
N THR A 121 21.18 -29.35 -13.01
CA THR A 121 22.57 -29.81 -12.93
C THR A 121 23.24 -29.53 -11.60
N ASP A 122 22.94 -28.42 -10.94
CA ASP A 122 23.62 -28.02 -9.71
C ASP A 122 23.15 -28.79 -8.47
N PRO A 123 24.01 -29.03 -7.48
CA PRO A 123 23.56 -29.21 -6.11
C PRO A 123 22.79 -27.93 -5.68
N LEU A 124 21.53 -28.10 -5.29
CA LEU A 124 20.65 -26.96 -5.02
C LEU A 124 20.79 -26.41 -3.60
N MET A 125 21.85 -26.78 -2.93
CA MET A 125 22.27 -26.31 -1.62
C MET A 125 23.79 -26.17 -1.64
N ARG A 126 24.33 -25.08 -1.11
CA ARG A 126 25.76 -24.84 -0.93
C ARG A 126 26.05 -24.09 0.34
N VAL A 127 27.18 -24.35 0.96
CA VAL A 127 27.59 -23.69 2.20
C VAL A 127 28.97 -23.08 1.99
N SER A 128 29.12 -21.84 2.48
CA SER A 128 30.39 -21.12 2.46
C SER A 128 30.75 -20.65 3.86
N ILE A 129 32.00 -20.73 4.23
CA ILE A 129 32.54 -20.27 5.50
C ILE A 129 33.62 -19.25 5.22
N LEU A 130 33.43 -18.02 5.69
CA LEU A 130 34.41 -16.95 5.61
C LEU A 130 35.04 -16.78 7.00
N LYS A 131 36.33 -17.10 7.12
CA LYS A 131 37.08 -16.93 8.38
C LYS A 131 37.43 -15.45 8.55
N ARG A 132 36.86 -14.79 9.55
CA ARG A 132 37.03 -13.35 9.83
C ARG A 132 38.20 -13.07 10.79
N ALA A 133 38.39 -13.97 11.78
CA ALA A 133 39.47 -13.88 12.75
C ALA A 133 39.82 -15.27 13.31
N HIS A 134 40.70 -15.31 14.30
CA HIS A 134 40.90 -16.53 15.09
C HIS A 134 39.59 -16.88 15.79
N GLU A 135 39.06 -18.08 15.53
CA GLU A 135 37.80 -18.55 16.13
C GLU A 135 36.57 -17.68 15.83
N GLN A 136 36.58 -16.95 14.71
CA GLN A 136 35.40 -16.22 14.26
C GLN A 136 35.17 -16.45 12.77
N TYR A 137 33.96 -16.91 12.44
CA TYR A 137 33.60 -17.29 11.08
C TYR A 137 32.21 -16.73 10.74
N HIS A 138 32.03 -16.31 9.49
CA HIS A 138 30.73 -15.99 8.92
C HIS A 138 30.33 -17.15 8.00
N CYS A 139 29.21 -17.78 8.31
CA CYS A 139 28.65 -18.90 7.56
C CYS A 139 27.50 -18.43 6.68
N ILE A 140 27.55 -18.80 5.40
CA ILE A 140 26.52 -18.53 4.40
C ILE A 140 25.98 -19.86 3.91
N TRP A 141 24.70 -20.12 4.14
CA TRP A 141 24.01 -21.35 3.75
C TRP A 141 22.93 -21.02 2.73
N SER A 142 23.20 -21.26 1.45
CA SER A 142 22.31 -20.93 0.35
C SER A 142 21.65 -22.18 -0.21
N HIS A 143 20.35 -22.07 -0.51
CA HIS A 143 19.62 -23.13 -1.18
C HIS A 143 18.50 -22.59 -2.06
N HIS A 144 18.01 -23.40 -2.99
CA HIS A 144 16.81 -23.07 -3.75
C HIS A 144 15.58 -23.58 -2.99
N HIS A 145 14.59 -22.72 -2.78
CA HIS A 145 13.39 -23.02 -2.01
C HIS A 145 12.59 -24.22 -2.55
N ILE A 146 12.80 -24.61 -3.82
CA ILE A 146 12.19 -25.81 -4.43
C ILE A 146 12.53 -27.11 -3.69
N LEU A 147 13.66 -27.11 -2.93
CA LEU A 147 14.07 -28.27 -2.12
C LEU A 147 13.25 -28.40 -0.86
N MET A 148 13.08 -27.31 -0.12
CA MET A 148 12.53 -27.35 1.24
C MET A 148 11.95 -26.01 1.63
N ASP A 149 11.07 -26.04 2.63
CA ASP A 149 10.48 -24.86 3.27
C ASP A 149 11.21 -24.47 4.56
N GLY A 150 10.87 -23.29 5.12
CA GLY A 150 11.50 -22.78 6.34
C GLY A 150 11.37 -23.69 7.57
N TRP A 151 10.31 -24.52 7.65
CA TRP A 151 10.17 -25.52 8.70
C TRP A 151 11.31 -26.56 8.63
N CYS A 152 11.63 -26.98 7.41
CA CYS A 152 12.70 -27.98 7.18
C CYS A 152 14.07 -27.47 7.59
N PHE A 153 14.33 -26.16 7.47
CA PHE A 153 15.62 -25.58 7.84
C PHE A 153 15.94 -25.85 9.32
N GLY A 154 14.96 -25.75 10.21
CA GLY A 154 15.13 -26.13 11.62
C GLY A 154 15.49 -27.59 11.83
N ILE A 155 14.85 -28.53 11.11
CA ILE A 155 15.16 -29.96 11.15
C ILE A 155 16.60 -30.19 10.66
N VAL A 156 16.93 -29.60 9.51
CA VAL A 156 18.25 -29.72 8.87
C VAL A 156 19.37 -29.23 9.78
N MET A 157 19.21 -28.03 10.38
CA MET A 157 20.21 -27.47 11.29
C MET A 157 20.37 -28.31 12.55
N LYS A 158 19.30 -28.77 13.15
CA LYS A 158 19.32 -29.65 14.32
C LYS A 158 20.08 -30.94 14.04
N GLU A 159 19.77 -31.62 12.95
CA GLU A 159 20.44 -32.88 12.59
C GLU A 159 21.90 -32.66 12.15
N PHE A 160 22.18 -31.60 11.37
CA PHE A 160 23.53 -31.21 11.01
C PHE A 160 24.42 -31.07 12.26
N LEU A 161 23.96 -30.33 13.25
CA LEU A 161 24.71 -30.12 14.49
C LEU A 161 24.85 -31.40 15.32
N ALA A 162 23.83 -32.25 15.34
CA ALA A 162 23.90 -33.56 15.99
C ALA A 162 24.95 -34.46 15.33
N ILE A 163 25.02 -34.46 13.99
CA ILE A 163 26.04 -35.18 13.21
C ILE A 163 27.43 -34.61 13.53
N TYR A 164 27.59 -33.29 13.50
CA TYR A 164 28.87 -32.62 13.79
C TYR A 164 29.41 -32.99 15.18
N LYS A 165 28.52 -32.98 16.20
CA LYS A 165 28.86 -33.38 17.56
C LYS A 165 29.27 -34.86 17.67
N ALA A 166 28.53 -35.76 17.02
CA ALA A 166 28.80 -37.21 17.05
C ALA A 166 30.12 -37.53 16.35
N LEU A 167 30.40 -36.92 15.20
CA LEU A 167 31.68 -37.09 14.50
C LEU A 167 32.87 -36.60 15.33
N GLY A 168 32.72 -35.59 16.18
CA GLY A 168 33.75 -35.18 17.14
C GLY A 168 34.09 -36.24 18.18
N LYS A 169 33.19 -37.21 18.41
CA LYS A 169 33.40 -38.38 19.27
C LYS A 169 33.80 -39.63 18.49
N GLY A 170 34.02 -39.51 17.18
CA GLY A 170 34.32 -40.64 16.31
C GLY A 170 33.13 -41.58 16.05
N GLN A 171 31.92 -41.10 16.18
CA GLN A 171 30.66 -41.85 16.02
C GLN A 171 29.73 -41.16 15.05
N LEU A 172 28.82 -41.90 14.42
CA LEU A 172 27.65 -41.34 13.75
C LEU A 172 26.43 -41.43 14.69
N PRO A 173 25.54 -40.47 14.70
CA PRO A 173 24.32 -40.55 15.50
C PRO A 173 23.41 -41.65 14.95
N ASP A 174 22.74 -42.36 15.86
CA ASP A 174 21.72 -43.35 15.53
C ASP A 174 20.38 -42.59 15.35
N PHE A 175 20.10 -42.16 14.11
CA PHE A 175 18.85 -41.50 13.76
C PHE A 175 17.80 -42.51 13.31
N GLU A 176 16.55 -42.25 13.65
CA GLU A 176 15.41 -42.94 13.05
C GLU A 176 15.45 -42.82 11.51
N PRO A 177 14.99 -43.84 10.76
CA PRO A 177 14.86 -43.75 9.31
C PRO A 177 13.98 -42.58 8.87
N VAL A 178 14.41 -41.83 7.86
CA VAL A 178 13.63 -40.73 7.31
C VAL A 178 12.63 -41.22 6.26
N GLN A 179 11.43 -40.68 6.28
CA GLN A 179 10.45 -40.94 5.22
C GLN A 179 10.81 -40.10 3.98
N PRO A 180 10.88 -40.72 2.78
CA PRO A 180 11.25 -40.02 1.55
C PRO A 180 10.14 -39.06 1.10
N PHE A 181 10.52 -37.91 0.53
CA PHE A 181 9.58 -36.90 0.04
C PHE A 181 8.61 -37.46 -1.02
N SER A 182 9.00 -38.51 -1.75
CA SER A 182 8.11 -39.21 -2.71
C SER A 182 6.83 -39.77 -2.06
N LYS A 183 6.80 -40.03 -0.73
CA LYS A 183 5.58 -40.42 -0.03
C LYS A 183 4.55 -39.29 0.00
N TYR A 184 4.99 -38.05 0.22
CA TYR A 184 4.11 -36.89 0.14
C TYR A 184 3.56 -36.70 -1.28
N ILE A 185 4.40 -36.85 -2.30
CA ILE A 185 3.95 -36.75 -3.70
C ILE A 185 2.89 -37.83 -4.01
N LYS A 186 3.09 -39.07 -3.53
CA LYS A 186 2.11 -40.15 -3.70
C LYS A 186 0.79 -39.84 -2.96
N TRP A 187 0.88 -39.25 -1.76
CA TRP A 187 -0.28 -38.79 -1.01
C TRP A 187 -1.03 -37.70 -1.79
N LEU A 188 -0.32 -36.68 -2.30
CA LEU A 188 -0.86 -35.55 -3.07
C LEU A 188 -1.61 -36.01 -4.33
N MET A 189 -1.08 -37.02 -5.03
CA MET A 189 -1.68 -37.59 -6.25
C MET A 189 -3.00 -38.35 -5.98
N ARG A 190 -3.27 -38.75 -4.73
CA ARG A 190 -4.51 -39.48 -4.34
C ARG A 190 -5.64 -38.55 -3.92
N GLN A 191 -5.38 -37.25 -3.77
CA GLN A 191 -6.36 -36.29 -3.28
C GLN A 191 -7.47 -36.02 -4.32
N ASP A 192 -8.70 -35.80 -3.84
CA ASP A 192 -9.84 -35.50 -4.69
C ASP A 192 -9.84 -34.03 -5.14
N ARG A 193 -9.40 -33.82 -6.37
CA ARG A 193 -9.33 -32.48 -6.97
C ARG A 193 -10.70 -31.87 -7.25
N LYS A 194 -11.74 -32.69 -7.50
CA LYS A 194 -13.08 -32.18 -7.82
C LYS A 194 -13.77 -31.63 -6.57
N GLU A 195 -13.59 -32.30 -5.45
CA GLU A 195 -14.13 -31.83 -4.16
C GLU A 195 -13.45 -30.52 -3.74
N ALA A 196 -12.11 -30.43 -3.87
CA ALA A 196 -11.37 -29.22 -3.60
C ALA A 196 -11.79 -28.06 -4.53
N GLU A 197 -11.97 -28.32 -5.82
CA GLU A 197 -12.46 -27.34 -6.79
C GLU A 197 -13.83 -26.78 -6.38
N ALA A 198 -14.77 -27.66 -6.05
CA ALA A 198 -16.12 -27.27 -5.62
C ALA A 198 -16.10 -26.40 -4.35
N PHE A 199 -15.26 -26.76 -3.37
CA PHE A 199 -15.06 -26.00 -2.15
C PHE A 199 -14.57 -24.57 -2.45
N TRP A 200 -13.47 -24.45 -3.20
CA TRP A 200 -12.87 -23.15 -3.49
C TRP A 200 -13.77 -22.30 -4.39
N LYS A 201 -14.47 -22.91 -5.35
CA LYS A 201 -15.44 -22.22 -6.20
C LYS A 201 -16.55 -21.58 -5.36
N THR A 202 -17.17 -22.35 -4.45
CA THR A 202 -18.23 -21.83 -3.57
C THR A 202 -17.74 -20.64 -2.73
N ARG A 203 -16.48 -20.67 -2.29
CA ARG A 203 -15.89 -19.66 -1.43
C ARG A 203 -15.48 -18.38 -2.15
N LEU A 204 -15.17 -18.44 -3.44
CA LEU A 204 -14.54 -17.34 -4.16
C LEU A 204 -15.38 -16.73 -5.28
N ILE A 205 -16.49 -17.36 -5.70
CA ILE A 205 -17.24 -16.96 -6.88
C ILE A 205 -17.88 -15.57 -6.76
N ASP A 206 -18.21 -15.12 -5.56
CA ASP A 206 -18.85 -13.84 -5.25
C ASP A 206 -17.88 -12.73 -4.85
N VAL A 207 -16.56 -12.99 -4.88
CA VAL A 207 -15.53 -11.95 -4.66
C VAL A 207 -15.51 -11.00 -5.85
N LYS A 208 -15.75 -9.70 -5.60
CA LYS A 208 -15.98 -8.71 -6.64
C LYS A 208 -14.78 -7.83 -6.97
N GLN A 209 -13.86 -7.67 -6.02
CA GLN A 209 -12.71 -6.77 -6.17
C GLN A 209 -11.49 -7.27 -5.41
N THR A 210 -10.32 -6.90 -5.87
CA THR A 210 -9.06 -7.11 -5.17
C THR A 210 -8.93 -6.10 -4.04
N ALA A 211 -8.63 -6.56 -2.84
CA ALA A 211 -8.32 -5.71 -1.70
C ALA A 211 -6.79 -5.52 -1.61
N SER A 212 -6.28 -4.47 -2.24
CA SER A 212 -4.84 -4.18 -2.35
C SER A 212 -4.38 -3.11 -1.37
N LEU A 213 -3.09 -3.10 -1.07
CA LEU A 213 -2.43 -1.91 -0.52
C LEU A 213 -2.31 -0.83 -1.62
N PRO A 214 -2.37 0.47 -1.26
CA PRO A 214 -2.22 1.55 -2.23
C PRO A 214 -0.86 1.48 -2.94
N LYS A 215 -0.89 1.41 -4.26
CA LYS A 215 0.30 1.36 -5.12
C LYS A 215 0.67 2.75 -5.64
N THR A 216 1.94 2.94 -5.94
CA THR A 216 2.42 4.11 -6.66
C THR A 216 1.95 4.06 -8.12
N SER A 217 2.00 5.20 -8.82
CA SER A 217 1.71 5.25 -10.27
C SER A 217 2.82 4.62 -11.15
N SER A 218 3.95 4.25 -10.57
CA SER A 218 5.04 3.57 -11.26
C SER A 218 4.72 2.09 -11.43
N SER A 219 4.90 1.56 -12.63
CA SER A 219 4.72 0.13 -12.93
C SER A 219 6.07 -0.60 -13.11
N SER A 220 7.20 0.06 -12.84
CA SER A 220 8.52 -0.57 -12.91
C SER A 220 8.84 -1.33 -11.64
N LYS A 221 9.37 -2.55 -11.76
CA LYS A 221 9.97 -3.26 -10.62
C LYS A 221 11.08 -2.39 -10.02
N GLY A 222 11.00 -2.13 -8.72
CA GLY A 222 11.98 -1.39 -7.95
C GLY A 222 12.91 -2.32 -7.18
N LYS A 223 13.64 -1.74 -6.24
CA LYS A 223 14.43 -2.47 -5.25
C LYS A 223 13.49 -2.95 -4.14
N LEU A 224 13.72 -4.17 -3.65
CA LEU A 224 13.06 -4.64 -2.43
C LEU A 224 13.59 -3.88 -1.23
N GLU A 225 12.69 -3.35 -0.43
CA GLU A 225 12.96 -2.77 0.89
C GLU A 225 12.26 -3.57 1.98
N GLN A 226 12.83 -3.46 3.17
CA GLN A 226 12.33 -4.13 4.36
C GLN A 226 12.01 -3.09 5.43
N MET A 227 10.85 -3.24 6.03
CA MET A 227 10.45 -2.55 7.25
C MET A 227 10.14 -3.58 8.32
N ALA A 228 10.60 -3.35 9.55
CA ALA A 228 10.32 -4.26 10.64
C ALA A 228 10.01 -3.49 11.93
N PHE A 229 9.15 -4.09 12.76
CA PHE A 229 8.81 -3.57 14.08
C PHE A 229 8.34 -4.68 15.01
N THR A 230 8.47 -4.42 16.31
CA THR A 230 8.07 -5.36 17.36
C THR A 230 6.87 -4.80 18.12
N LEU A 231 5.87 -5.64 18.38
CA LEU A 231 4.79 -5.31 19.30
C LEU A 231 5.30 -5.42 20.75
N SER A 232 4.74 -4.63 21.66
CA SER A 232 5.08 -4.77 23.08
C SER A 232 4.67 -6.14 23.63
N LYS A 233 5.25 -6.53 24.75
CA LYS A 233 4.86 -7.78 25.46
C LYS A 233 3.39 -7.75 25.85
N GLU A 234 2.88 -6.60 26.31
CA GLU A 234 1.49 -6.41 26.70
C GLU A 234 0.54 -6.56 25.50
N GLN A 235 0.89 -5.97 24.35
CA GLN A 235 0.12 -6.12 23.13
C GLN A 235 0.11 -7.58 22.64
N THR A 236 1.26 -8.24 22.66
CA THR A 236 1.39 -9.63 22.26
C THR A 236 0.56 -10.54 23.16
N GLU A 237 0.61 -10.35 24.47
CA GLU A 237 -0.16 -11.13 25.42
C GLU A 237 -1.66 -10.82 25.33
N GLY A 238 -2.04 -9.57 25.06
CA GLY A 238 -3.41 -9.18 24.75
C GLY A 238 -3.99 -9.95 23.55
N LEU A 239 -3.22 -10.04 22.46
CA LEU A 239 -3.62 -10.81 21.27
C LEU A 239 -3.71 -12.31 21.55
N ARG A 240 -2.83 -12.89 22.40
CA ARG A 240 -2.94 -14.30 22.82
C ARG A 240 -4.21 -14.56 23.61
N LYS A 241 -4.57 -13.66 24.54
CA LYS A 241 -5.83 -13.75 25.28
C LYS A 241 -7.04 -13.68 24.36
N LEU A 242 -7.03 -12.78 23.37
CA LEU A 242 -8.09 -12.72 22.36
C LEU A 242 -8.20 -14.02 21.56
N ALA A 243 -7.08 -14.60 21.16
CA ALA A 243 -7.05 -15.89 20.47
C ALA A 243 -7.71 -16.99 21.32
N LEU A 244 -7.35 -17.08 22.60
CA LEU A 244 -7.95 -18.04 23.53
C LEU A 244 -9.46 -17.81 23.72
N GLN A 245 -9.90 -16.56 23.89
CA GLN A 245 -11.31 -16.21 24.03
C GLN A 245 -12.14 -16.57 22.81
N ALA A 246 -11.57 -16.39 21.61
CA ALA A 246 -12.21 -16.73 20.34
C ALA A 246 -12.14 -18.24 19.99
N GLY A 247 -11.41 -19.05 20.75
CA GLY A 247 -11.09 -20.43 20.38
C GLY A 247 -10.28 -20.51 19.07
N ALA A 248 -9.38 -19.56 18.85
CA ALA A 248 -8.64 -19.38 17.62
C ALA A 248 -7.12 -19.36 17.84
N THR A 249 -6.37 -19.42 16.75
CA THR A 249 -4.92 -19.25 16.77
C THR A 249 -4.54 -17.78 16.72
N LEU A 250 -3.32 -17.46 17.16
CA LEU A 250 -2.77 -16.11 17.02
C LEU A 250 -2.65 -15.67 15.54
N ASN A 251 -2.38 -16.63 14.64
CA ASN A 251 -2.39 -16.41 13.20
C ASN A 251 -3.78 -15.92 12.72
N THR A 252 -4.85 -16.58 13.15
CA THR A 252 -6.22 -16.19 12.78
C THR A 252 -6.58 -14.80 13.29
N VAL A 253 -6.15 -14.45 14.51
CA VAL A 253 -6.31 -13.09 15.04
C VAL A 253 -5.61 -12.07 14.16
N PHE A 254 -4.35 -12.35 13.75
CA PHE A 254 -3.61 -11.45 12.85
C PHE A 254 -4.26 -11.34 11.47
N GLN A 255 -4.73 -12.46 10.92
CA GLN A 255 -5.47 -12.48 9.65
C GLN A 255 -6.74 -11.62 9.71
N ALA A 256 -7.48 -11.65 10.82
CA ALA A 256 -8.64 -10.79 11.02
C ALA A 256 -8.26 -9.30 11.06
N LEU A 257 -7.21 -8.95 11.82
CA LEU A 257 -6.67 -7.58 11.88
C LEU A 257 -6.25 -7.09 10.50
N TRP A 258 -5.52 -7.92 9.75
CA TRP A 258 -5.07 -7.59 8.40
C TRP A 258 -6.23 -7.40 7.44
N GLY A 259 -7.20 -8.31 7.45
CA GLY A 259 -8.42 -8.20 6.66
C GLY A 259 -9.19 -6.91 6.92
N ILE A 260 -9.34 -6.50 8.20
CA ILE A 260 -9.98 -5.23 8.57
C ILE A 260 -9.21 -4.03 8.02
N ILE A 261 -7.86 -4.03 8.09
CA ILE A 261 -7.04 -2.97 7.51
C ILE A 261 -7.30 -2.84 6.01
N LEU A 262 -7.27 -3.97 5.29
CA LEU A 262 -7.55 -3.98 3.84
C LEU A 262 -8.95 -3.48 3.53
N GLN A 263 -9.96 -3.92 4.28
CA GLN A 263 -11.34 -3.46 4.11
C GLN A 263 -11.48 -1.95 4.29
N LYS A 264 -10.88 -1.40 5.33
CA LYS A 264 -10.92 0.06 5.61
C LYS A 264 -10.18 0.87 4.55
N ILE A 265 -9.02 0.40 4.08
CA ILE A 265 -8.25 1.07 3.02
C ILE A 265 -9.03 1.05 1.70
N ASN A 266 -9.63 -0.09 1.34
CA ASN A 266 -10.34 -0.30 0.07
C ASN A 266 -11.84 0.09 0.14
N ARG A 267 -12.33 0.53 1.30
CA ARG A 267 -13.74 0.87 1.53
C ARG A 267 -14.70 -0.24 1.12
N CYS A 268 -14.38 -1.46 1.53
CA CYS A 268 -15.19 -2.65 1.28
C CYS A 268 -15.39 -3.44 2.59
N ASP A 269 -16.28 -4.40 2.57
CA ASP A 269 -16.57 -5.34 3.67
C ASP A 269 -16.05 -6.75 3.41
N ASP A 270 -15.34 -6.96 2.31
CA ASP A 270 -14.87 -8.25 1.83
C ASP A 270 -13.44 -8.12 1.30
N ALA A 271 -12.48 -8.70 1.97
CA ALA A 271 -11.06 -8.64 1.62
C ALA A 271 -10.48 -10.05 1.48
N VAL A 272 -9.69 -10.26 0.41
CA VAL A 272 -8.97 -11.50 0.17
C VAL A 272 -7.47 -11.21 0.06
N PHE A 273 -6.65 -12.02 0.72
CA PHE A 273 -5.20 -11.99 0.62
C PHE A 273 -4.64 -13.42 0.65
N GLY A 274 -3.41 -13.60 0.17
CA GLY A 274 -2.75 -14.91 0.25
C GLY A 274 -2.21 -15.19 1.64
N SER A 275 -2.34 -16.43 2.12
CA SER A 275 -1.69 -16.89 3.34
C SER A 275 -0.89 -18.14 3.08
N VAL A 276 0.37 -18.12 3.51
CA VAL A 276 1.22 -19.32 3.45
C VAL A 276 0.85 -20.24 4.60
N ILE A 277 0.69 -21.50 4.28
CA ILE A 277 0.37 -22.59 5.22
C ILE A 277 1.44 -23.66 5.17
N SER A 278 1.56 -24.46 6.23
CA SER A 278 2.59 -25.51 6.32
C SER A 278 2.43 -26.62 5.28
N GLY A 279 1.22 -26.86 4.78
CA GLY A 279 0.94 -27.90 3.78
C GLY A 279 1.29 -29.33 4.21
N ARG A 280 1.52 -29.58 5.50
CA ARG A 280 1.83 -30.89 6.07
C ARG A 280 0.56 -31.59 6.51
N PRO A 281 0.09 -32.64 5.78
CA PRO A 281 -1.16 -33.31 6.11
C PRO A 281 -1.01 -34.19 7.34
N SER A 282 -1.96 -34.10 8.26
CA SER A 282 -1.94 -34.85 9.53
C SER A 282 -2.14 -36.37 9.38
N ASP A 283 -2.62 -36.83 8.23
CA ASP A 283 -2.82 -38.23 7.89
C ASP A 283 -1.61 -38.89 7.20
N LEU A 284 -0.53 -38.14 6.98
CA LEU A 284 0.73 -38.66 6.50
C LEU A 284 1.70 -38.88 7.67
N GLU A 285 2.02 -40.14 7.92
CA GLU A 285 2.88 -40.57 9.02
C GLU A 285 4.26 -39.89 8.98
N ASP A 286 4.73 -39.39 10.13
CA ASP A 286 6.01 -38.70 10.32
C ASP A 286 6.24 -37.47 9.41
N VAL A 287 5.18 -36.86 8.89
CA VAL A 287 5.30 -35.71 7.98
C VAL A 287 6.05 -34.53 8.61
N GLU A 288 5.96 -34.36 9.92
CA GLU A 288 6.66 -33.33 10.68
C GLU A 288 8.19 -33.52 10.71
N LYS A 289 8.68 -34.73 10.47
CA LYS A 289 10.12 -35.08 10.39
C LYS A 289 10.65 -35.09 8.96
N MET A 290 9.77 -35.03 7.95
CA MET A 290 10.15 -35.07 6.56
C MET A 290 10.77 -33.73 6.10
N VAL A 291 11.82 -33.81 5.26
CA VAL A 291 12.43 -32.67 4.59
C VAL A 291 11.97 -32.61 3.13
N GLY A 292 11.43 -31.47 2.73
CA GLY A 292 10.89 -31.23 1.40
C GLY A 292 10.08 -29.93 1.34
N LEU A 293 9.53 -29.60 0.18
CA LEU A 293 8.67 -28.44 -0.01
C LEU A 293 7.20 -28.83 0.20
N PHE A 294 6.66 -28.51 1.36
CA PHE A 294 5.26 -28.81 1.70
C PHE A 294 4.36 -27.59 1.66
N ILE A 295 4.90 -26.37 1.90
CA ILE A 295 4.09 -25.15 1.96
C ILE A 295 3.20 -25.00 0.74
N ASN A 296 2.05 -24.39 0.96
CA ASN A 296 1.19 -23.89 -0.11
C ASN A 296 0.68 -22.50 0.28
N THR A 297 0.25 -21.73 -0.72
CA THR A 297 -0.43 -20.45 -0.51
C THR A 297 -1.91 -20.64 -0.81
N ILE A 298 -2.76 -20.27 0.14
CA ILE A 298 -4.21 -20.31 -0.03
C ILE A 298 -4.81 -18.92 0.20
N PRO A 299 -5.94 -18.58 -0.45
CA PRO A 299 -6.64 -17.34 -0.15
C PRO A 299 -7.32 -17.40 1.22
N VAL A 300 -7.10 -16.38 2.02
CA VAL A 300 -7.87 -16.08 3.22
C VAL A 300 -8.84 -14.97 2.90
N ARG A 301 -10.13 -15.23 3.09
CA ARG A 301 -11.21 -14.26 2.87
C ARG A 301 -11.76 -13.80 4.20
N VAL A 302 -11.68 -12.50 4.45
CA VAL A 302 -12.25 -11.84 5.61
C VAL A 302 -13.45 -11.03 5.15
N LYS A 303 -14.64 -11.48 5.51
CA LYS A 303 -15.89 -10.81 5.17
C LYS A 303 -16.53 -10.31 6.47
N SER A 304 -16.73 -9.01 6.57
CA SER A 304 -17.28 -8.35 7.75
C SER A 304 -18.76 -8.02 7.58
N GLY A 305 -19.51 -8.20 8.65
CA GLY A 305 -20.89 -7.78 8.80
C GLY A 305 -21.08 -6.89 10.04
N PRO A 306 -22.23 -6.95 10.70
CA PRO A 306 -22.51 -6.21 11.92
C PRO A 306 -21.90 -6.83 13.18
N GLU A 307 -21.14 -7.93 13.03
CA GLU A 307 -20.57 -8.68 14.15
C GLU A 307 -19.42 -7.93 14.86
N SER A 308 -19.08 -8.43 16.05
CA SER A 308 -17.91 -7.99 16.82
C SER A 308 -16.61 -8.57 16.28
N PHE A 309 -15.47 -7.95 16.66
CA PHE A 309 -14.15 -8.48 16.32
C PHE A 309 -13.96 -9.93 16.80
N LEU A 310 -14.36 -10.23 18.03
CA LEU A 310 -14.21 -11.56 18.60
C LEU A 310 -15.01 -12.60 17.82
N THR A 311 -16.23 -12.26 17.41
CA THR A 311 -17.07 -13.14 16.58
C THR A 311 -16.46 -13.36 15.19
N LEU A 312 -15.91 -12.33 14.55
CA LEU A 312 -15.20 -12.45 13.29
C LEU A 312 -14.02 -13.43 13.40
N VAL A 313 -13.20 -13.30 14.46
CA VAL A 313 -12.05 -14.20 14.67
C VAL A 313 -12.49 -15.64 14.84
N SER A 314 -13.53 -15.90 15.64
CA SER A 314 -14.09 -17.26 15.82
C SER A 314 -14.60 -17.83 14.51
N HIS A 315 -15.31 -17.05 13.72
CA HIS A 315 -15.82 -17.45 12.41
C HIS A 315 -14.68 -17.75 11.43
N LEU A 316 -13.69 -16.85 11.37
CA LEU A 316 -12.51 -17.03 10.51
C LEU A 316 -11.72 -18.29 10.87
N GLN A 317 -11.62 -18.64 12.16
CA GLN A 317 -10.99 -19.90 12.60
C GLN A 317 -11.74 -21.13 12.08
N GLN A 318 -13.06 -21.14 12.17
CA GLN A 318 -13.86 -22.25 11.63
C GLN A 318 -13.69 -22.40 10.12
N GLU A 319 -13.66 -21.28 9.41
CA GLU A 319 -13.42 -21.27 7.97
C GLU A 319 -11.99 -21.71 7.60
N SER A 320 -10.99 -21.36 8.41
CA SER A 320 -9.61 -21.82 8.24
C SER A 320 -9.49 -23.34 8.39
N LEU A 321 -10.15 -23.93 9.41
CA LEU A 321 -10.17 -25.39 9.61
C LEU A 321 -10.82 -26.13 8.43
N LYS A 322 -11.89 -25.58 7.85
CA LYS A 322 -12.50 -26.15 6.64
C LYS A 322 -11.56 -26.06 5.43
N ALA A 323 -10.85 -24.93 5.29
CA ALA A 323 -9.93 -24.69 4.18
C ALA A 323 -8.69 -25.59 4.26
N GLU A 324 -8.25 -25.97 5.46
CA GLU A 324 -7.12 -26.86 5.69
C GLU A 324 -7.29 -28.22 5.00
N ALA A 325 -8.48 -28.79 5.01
CA ALA A 325 -8.80 -30.06 4.34
C ALA A 325 -8.56 -30.02 2.82
N TYR A 326 -8.61 -28.83 2.20
CA TYR A 326 -8.43 -28.62 0.76
C TYR A 326 -7.20 -27.77 0.44
N SER A 327 -6.30 -27.65 1.39
CA SER A 327 -5.09 -26.84 1.29
C SER A 327 -4.03 -27.41 0.32
N TYR A 328 -4.18 -28.68 -0.04
CA TYR A 328 -3.35 -29.34 -1.06
C TYR A 328 -3.65 -28.88 -2.48
N TYR A 329 -4.79 -28.17 -2.72
CA TYR A 329 -5.20 -27.77 -4.05
C TYR A 329 -4.30 -26.64 -4.58
N PRO A 330 -3.85 -26.68 -5.84
CA PRO A 330 -2.90 -25.71 -6.36
C PRO A 330 -3.46 -24.29 -6.33
N LEU A 331 -2.65 -23.31 -5.91
CA LEU A 331 -3.06 -21.90 -5.87
C LEU A 331 -3.58 -21.41 -7.23
N TYR A 332 -2.93 -21.79 -8.33
CA TYR A 332 -3.36 -21.42 -9.68
C TYR A 332 -4.79 -21.89 -9.97
N ASP A 333 -5.12 -23.14 -9.61
CA ASP A 333 -6.46 -23.70 -9.79
C ASP A 333 -7.47 -23.05 -8.82
N ILE A 334 -7.06 -22.70 -7.60
CA ILE A 334 -7.87 -21.93 -6.64
C ILE A 334 -8.24 -20.57 -7.23
N GLN A 335 -7.26 -19.84 -7.73
CA GLN A 335 -7.47 -18.53 -8.33
C GLN A 335 -8.37 -18.58 -9.56
N ALA A 336 -8.29 -19.64 -10.35
CA ALA A 336 -9.16 -19.87 -11.51
C ALA A 336 -10.65 -20.00 -11.15
N GLN A 337 -10.99 -20.32 -9.90
CA GLN A 337 -12.38 -20.39 -9.41
C GLN A 337 -12.99 -19.01 -9.10
N SER A 338 -12.19 -17.95 -9.06
CA SER A 338 -12.65 -16.57 -8.91
C SER A 338 -12.79 -15.87 -10.26
N THR A 339 -13.72 -14.92 -10.35
CA THR A 339 -13.82 -14.02 -11.53
C THR A 339 -12.58 -13.13 -11.67
N LEU A 340 -11.85 -12.87 -10.59
CA LEU A 340 -10.63 -12.07 -10.57
C LEU A 340 -9.38 -12.86 -10.99
N LYS A 341 -9.44 -14.18 -10.98
CA LYS A 341 -8.32 -15.07 -11.37
C LYS A 341 -7.03 -14.71 -10.62
N HIS A 342 -5.93 -14.47 -11.34
CA HIS A 342 -4.63 -14.12 -10.78
C HIS A 342 -4.61 -12.77 -10.03
N GLU A 343 -5.61 -11.91 -10.24
CA GLU A 343 -5.81 -10.65 -9.53
C GLU A 343 -6.57 -10.81 -8.20
N LEU A 344 -6.87 -12.03 -7.77
CA LEU A 344 -7.62 -12.31 -6.53
C LEU A 344 -6.94 -11.65 -5.32
N PHE A 345 -5.62 -11.66 -5.27
CA PHE A 345 -4.80 -10.93 -4.29
C PHE A 345 -3.40 -10.68 -4.86
N ASP A 346 -2.70 -9.69 -4.33
CA ASP A 346 -1.40 -9.22 -4.82
C ASP A 346 -0.29 -9.23 -3.75
N HIS A 347 -0.58 -9.71 -2.56
CA HIS A 347 0.35 -9.82 -1.44
C HIS A 347 0.03 -11.03 -0.57
N ILE A 348 1.00 -11.43 0.24
CA ILE A 348 0.88 -12.60 1.12
C ILE A 348 1.18 -12.27 2.57
N VAL A 349 0.55 -13.03 3.46
CA VAL A 349 0.80 -13.02 4.90
C VAL A 349 1.39 -14.38 5.29
N VAL A 350 2.51 -14.35 5.99
CA VAL A 350 3.24 -15.53 6.45
C VAL A 350 3.33 -15.49 7.96
N PHE A 351 2.75 -16.46 8.63
CA PHE A 351 2.93 -16.64 10.06
C PHE A 351 4.00 -17.70 10.29
N GLU A 352 5.20 -17.24 10.63
CA GLU A 352 6.39 -18.05 10.62
C GLU A 352 6.70 -18.58 12.02
N ASN A 353 6.46 -19.85 12.21
CA ASN A 353 6.80 -20.57 13.44
C ASN A 353 8.10 -21.36 13.19
N ILE A 354 9.20 -20.62 12.88
CA ILE A 354 10.47 -21.27 12.53
C ILE A 354 11.11 -21.86 13.78
N PRO A 355 11.34 -23.17 13.82
CA PRO A 355 12.10 -23.79 14.91
C PRO A 355 13.57 -23.35 14.97
N ALA A 356 14.16 -22.93 13.84
CA ALA A 356 15.60 -22.69 13.69
C ALA A 356 16.17 -21.72 14.73
N GLN A 357 15.57 -20.57 14.94
CA GLN A 357 16.09 -19.60 15.91
C GLN A 357 16.01 -20.12 17.36
N ARG A 358 14.92 -20.82 17.71
CA ARG A 358 14.77 -21.45 19.02
C ARG A 358 15.77 -22.60 19.22
N GLU A 359 16.02 -23.38 18.17
CA GLU A 359 17.04 -24.45 18.22
C GLU A 359 18.43 -23.86 18.41
N ILE A 360 18.79 -22.79 17.72
CA ILE A 360 20.08 -22.08 17.87
C ILE A 360 20.21 -21.51 19.30
N GLU A 361 19.18 -20.84 19.82
CA GLU A 361 19.18 -20.34 21.20
C GLU A 361 19.34 -21.47 22.22
N SER A 362 18.66 -22.59 22.01
CA SER A 362 18.76 -23.80 22.85
C SER A 362 20.16 -24.41 22.80
N LEU A 363 20.78 -24.41 21.62
CA LEU A 363 22.14 -24.93 21.43
C LEU A 363 23.20 -24.08 22.13
N ASN A 364 23.10 -22.77 22.04
CA ASN A 364 23.99 -21.85 22.73
C ASN A 364 23.87 -21.95 24.26
N GLN A 365 22.67 -22.19 24.79
CA GLN A 365 22.44 -22.38 26.23
C GLN A 365 22.95 -23.73 26.77
N ALA A 366 23.05 -24.73 25.92
CA ALA A 366 23.39 -26.08 26.35
C ALA A 366 24.90 -26.34 26.47
N ASP A 367 25.78 -25.36 26.13
CA ASP A 367 27.24 -25.52 26.07
C ASP A 367 27.68 -26.80 25.28
N ALA A 368 26.89 -27.06 24.21
CA ALA A 368 26.96 -28.37 23.53
C ALA A 368 28.13 -28.47 22.54
N PHE A 369 28.74 -27.33 22.18
CA PHE A 369 29.79 -27.21 21.18
C PHE A 369 30.94 -26.32 21.68
N ASP A 370 32.10 -26.43 21.04
CA ASP A 370 33.25 -25.55 21.25
C ASP A 370 33.07 -24.19 20.54
N PHE A 371 31.82 -23.85 20.13
CA PHE A 371 31.44 -22.62 19.47
C PHE A 371 29.97 -22.23 19.78
N THR A 372 29.65 -20.95 19.62
CA THR A 372 28.28 -20.43 19.59
C THR A 372 27.88 -20.00 18.19
N VAL A 373 26.57 -19.94 17.93
CA VAL A 373 25.99 -19.42 16.69
C VAL A 373 25.22 -18.16 17.02
N ASP A 374 25.60 -17.04 16.42
CA ASP A 374 25.03 -15.73 16.68
C ASP A 374 24.60 -15.07 15.36
N ASP A 375 23.86 -13.96 15.44
CA ASP A 375 23.45 -13.12 14.30
C ASP A 375 22.75 -13.88 13.15
N PHE A 376 21.90 -14.85 13.49
CA PHE A 376 21.17 -15.61 12.46
C PHE A 376 20.16 -14.70 11.74
N ASP A 377 20.33 -14.55 10.44
CA ASP A 377 19.36 -13.95 9.52
C ASP A 377 19.06 -14.87 8.35
N MET A 378 17.86 -14.77 7.79
CA MET A 378 17.45 -15.54 6.62
C MET A 378 16.71 -14.62 5.65
N GLU A 379 17.33 -14.40 4.51
CA GLU A 379 16.76 -13.64 3.42
C GLU A 379 15.96 -14.56 2.49
N GLU A 380 14.69 -14.21 2.28
CA GLU A 380 13.77 -14.93 1.40
C GLU A 380 13.17 -13.96 0.40
N VAL A 381 13.25 -14.28 -0.87
CA VAL A 381 12.69 -13.48 -1.96
C VAL A 381 11.50 -14.21 -2.58
N THR A 382 10.32 -13.61 -2.49
CA THR A 382 9.09 -14.12 -3.09
C THR A 382 8.79 -13.45 -4.43
N ASN A 383 7.86 -14.02 -5.19
CA ASN A 383 7.35 -13.42 -6.43
C ASN A 383 6.28 -12.33 -6.22
N TYR A 384 5.87 -12.09 -4.96
CA TYR A 384 4.89 -11.06 -4.61
C TYR A 384 5.57 -9.72 -4.35
N GLY A 385 4.94 -8.64 -4.81
CA GLY A 385 5.45 -7.29 -4.57
C GLY A 385 5.40 -6.83 -3.12
N CYS A 386 4.65 -7.53 -2.26
CA CYS A 386 4.63 -7.30 -0.82
C CYS A 386 4.38 -8.61 -0.07
N SER A 387 5.14 -8.83 1.01
CA SER A 387 4.93 -9.94 1.94
C SER A 387 5.03 -9.45 3.38
N ILE A 388 4.12 -9.93 4.22
CA ILE A 388 4.05 -9.61 5.65
C ILE A 388 4.39 -10.87 6.43
N LYS A 389 5.53 -10.88 7.12
CA LYS A 389 5.96 -11.97 7.99
C LYS A 389 5.67 -11.64 9.44
N ILE A 390 5.06 -12.56 10.14
CA ILE A 390 4.79 -12.50 11.57
C ILE A 390 5.58 -13.59 12.25
N ILE A 391 6.52 -13.22 13.11
CA ILE A 391 7.38 -14.15 13.85
C ILE A 391 6.97 -14.12 15.31
N PRO A 392 6.41 -15.23 15.84
CA PRO A 392 5.99 -15.32 17.23
C PRO A 392 7.18 -15.50 18.16
N GLY A 393 7.17 -14.77 19.27
CA GLY A 393 8.16 -14.84 20.34
C GLY A 393 7.54 -14.37 21.66
N SER A 394 8.35 -13.93 22.61
CA SER A 394 7.86 -13.21 23.81
C SER A 394 7.14 -11.92 23.44
N SER A 395 7.55 -11.34 22.31
CA SER A 395 6.91 -10.23 21.59
C SER A 395 6.77 -10.63 20.12
N LEU A 396 5.67 -10.24 19.47
CA LEU A 396 5.50 -10.48 18.04
C LEU A 396 6.40 -9.54 17.24
N TYR A 397 7.27 -10.11 16.41
CA TYR A 397 8.06 -9.37 15.45
C TYR A 397 7.37 -9.43 14.08
N ILE A 398 7.18 -8.27 13.47
CA ILE A 398 6.51 -8.13 12.18
C ILE A 398 7.51 -7.52 11.20
N ARG A 399 7.69 -8.20 10.06
CA ARG A 399 8.56 -7.79 8.97
C ARG A 399 7.71 -7.63 7.71
N ILE A 400 7.83 -6.50 7.04
CA ILE A 400 7.15 -6.23 5.77
C ILE A 400 8.22 -6.01 4.72
N ASN A 401 8.30 -6.92 3.74
CA ASN A 401 9.14 -6.78 2.57
C ASN A 401 8.28 -6.25 1.43
N PHE A 402 8.74 -5.22 0.73
CA PHE A 402 7.96 -4.59 -0.34
C PHE A 402 8.85 -4.00 -1.43
N ASP A 403 8.32 -3.98 -2.65
CA ASP A 403 8.96 -3.38 -3.81
C ASP A 403 8.66 -1.87 -3.85
N ILE A 404 9.70 -1.03 -3.71
CA ILE A 404 9.56 0.44 -3.71
C ILE A 404 9.09 1.02 -5.06
N GLY A 405 9.21 0.27 -6.14
CA GLY A 405 8.60 0.62 -7.42
C GLY A 405 7.08 0.50 -7.40
N LEU A 406 6.53 -0.35 -6.53
CA LEU A 406 5.10 -0.59 -6.39
C LEU A 406 4.48 0.12 -5.19
N TYR A 407 5.22 0.29 -4.09
CA TYR A 407 4.70 0.79 -2.82
C TYR A 407 5.54 1.94 -2.28
N ASP A 408 4.88 2.98 -1.78
CA ASP A 408 5.52 4.12 -1.12
C ASP A 408 5.98 3.74 0.30
N PRO A 409 7.27 3.88 0.66
CA PRO A 409 7.76 3.64 2.02
C PRO A 409 7.00 4.43 3.10
N ALA A 410 6.54 5.65 2.81
CA ALA A 410 5.73 6.44 3.74
C ALA A 410 4.36 5.79 3.98
N MET A 411 3.78 5.12 2.98
CA MET A 411 2.55 4.35 3.16
C MET A 411 2.78 3.10 4.00
N MET A 412 3.90 2.41 3.84
CA MET A 412 4.24 1.24 4.66
C MET A 412 4.37 1.61 6.15
N LYS A 413 4.97 2.76 6.47
CA LYS A 413 4.99 3.28 7.85
C LYS A 413 3.59 3.55 8.42
N LYS A 414 2.63 3.97 7.58
CA LYS A 414 1.24 4.11 8.02
C LYS A 414 0.59 2.77 8.35
N ILE A 415 0.94 1.70 7.64
CA ILE A 415 0.45 0.34 7.95
C ILE A 415 0.85 -0.08 9.37
N GLU A 416 2.08 0.20 9.80
CA GLU A 416 2.48 -0.03 11.19
C GLU A 416 1.59 0.75 12.17
N LEU A 417 1.35 2.04 11.92
CA LEU A 417 0.48 2.86 12.77
C LEU A 417 -0.94 2.30 12.85
N TYR A 418 -1.50 1.88 11.70
CA TYR A 418 -2.83 1.27 11.64
C TYR A 418 -2.89 -0.03 12.44
N LEU A 419 -1.91 -0.91 12.26
CA LEU A 419 -1.82 -2.16 13.01
C LEU A 419 -1.76 -1.90 14.52
N ARG A 420 -0.86 -1.04 14.98
CA ARG A 420 -0.72 -0.71 16.41
C ARG A 420 -2.00 -0.12 17.00
N HIS A 421 -2.67 0.75 16.26
CA HIS A 421 -3.91 1.37 16.72
C HIS A 421 -5.05 0.37 16.81
N ILE A 422 -5.27 -0.44 15.76
CA ILE A 422 -6.34 -1.45 15.76
C ILE A 422 -6.09 -2.51 16.84
N ILE A 423 -4.84 -2.98 17.01
CA ILE A 423 -4.47 -3.92 18.06
C ILE A 423 -4.83 -3.35 19.44
N GLY A 424 -4.47 -2.09 19.71
CA GLY A 424 -4.85 -1.42 20.97
C GLY A 424 -6.36 -1.35 21.16
N SER A 425 -7.11 -1.00 20.13
CA SER A 425 -8.57 -0.89 20.15
C SER A 425 -9.24 -2.23 20.45
N VAL A 426 -8.86 -3.30 19.74
CA VAL A 426 -9.52 -4.63 19.93
C VAL A 426 -9.10 -5.32 21.23
N ILE A 427 -7.92 -5.01 21.77
CA ILE A 427 -7.51 -5.47 23.11
C ILE A 427 -8.33 -4.77 24.18
N ALA A 428 -8.60 -3.48 24.02
CA ALA A 428 -9.39 -2.68 24.96
C ALA A 428 -10.87 -3.10 24.96
N ASP A 429 -11.46 -3.36 23.78
CA ASP A 429 -12.83 -3.85 23.62
C ASP A 429 -12.92 -4.92 22.51
N PRO A 430 -12.80 -6.21 22.86
CA PRO A 430 -12.94 -7.32 21.92
C PRO A 430 -14.32 -7.44 21.27
N ASN A 431 -15.34 -6.91 21.93
CA ASN A 431 -16.73 -6.95 21.46
C ASN A 431 -17.10 -5.73 20.59
N GLN A 432 -16.15 -4.83 20.35
CA GLN A 432 -16.36 -3.69 19.46
C GLN A 432 -16.83 -4.17 18.07
N GLN A 433 -17.84 -3.51 17.54
CA GLN A 433 -18.30 -3.78 16.17
C GLN A 433 -17.23 -3.39 15.15
N ILE A 434 -17.04 -4.23 14.13
CA ILE A 434 -16.00 -4.01 13.09
C ILE A 434 -16.19 -2.67 12.38
N ALA A 435 -17.43 -2.26 12.17
CA ALA A 435 -17.75 -0.96 11.56
C ALA A 435 -17.17 0.23 12.34
N GLN A 436 -17.09 0.11 13.67
CA GLN A 436 -16.59 1.15 14.58
C GLN A 436 -15.07 1.17 14.72
N ILE A 437 -14.38 0.11 14.29
CA ILE A 437 -12.92 0.06 14.32
C ILE A 437 -12.37 1.09 13.33
N ALA A 438 -11.63 2.08 13.83
CA ALA A 438 -10.98 3.10 13.03
C ALA A 438 -9.51 2.72 12.74
N LEU A 439 -8.97 3.18 11.58
CA LEU A 439 -7.53 3.02 11.26
C LEU A 439 -6.64 3.93 12.11
N LEU A 440 -7.19 5.05 12.59
CA LEU A 440 -6.45 6.08 13.32
C LEU A 440 -7.17 6.42 14.62
N GLY A 441 -6.40 6.69 15.66
CA GLY A 441 -6.92 7.23 16.90
C GLY A 441 -7.47 8.65 16.72
N GLU A 442 -8.42 9.05 17.58
CA GLU A 442 -9.09 10.35 17.51
C GLU A 442 -8.11 11.54 17.46
N GLU A 443 -7.02 11.48 18.20
CA GLU A 443 -6.02 12.56 18.25
C GLU A 443 -5.32 12.72 16.90
N THR A 444 -4.89 11.62 16.29
CA THR A 444 -4.27 11.63 14.95
C THR A 444 -5.28 12.06 13.88
N ALA A 445 -6.53 11.60 13.97
CA ALA A 445 -7.59 12.01 13.07
C ALA A 445 -7.89 13.51 13.20
N LYS A 446 -7.97 14.05 14.42
CA LYS A 446 -8.13 15.49 14.68
C LYS A 446 -6.97 16.30 14.13
N LYS A 447 -5.74 15.83 14.32
CA LYS A 447 -4.55 16.47 13.74
C LYS A 447 -4.65 16.54 12.22
N MET A 448 -4.98 15.44 11.55
CA MET A 448 -5.13 15.41 10.09
C MET A 448 -6.28 16.29 9.58
N LEU A 449 -7.42 16.30 10.27
CA LEU A 449 -8.60 17.03 9.84
C LEU A 449 -8.53 18.53 10.14
N TYR A 450 -7.90 18.91 11.24
CA TYR A 450 -7.93 20.29 11.73
C TYR A 450 -6.58 20.97 11.69
N GLU A 451 -5.52 20.39 12.24
CA GLU A 451 -4.23 21.06 12.32
C GLU A 451 -3.53 21.21 10.97
N LEU A 452 -3.57 20.16 10.11
CA LEU A 452 -3.00 20.25 8.77
C LEU A 452 -3.82 21.15 7.84
N ASN A 453 -5.10 21.40 8.18
CA ASN A 453 -5.97 22.31 7.47
C ASN A 453 -6.06 23.71 8.13
N GLN A 454 -5.34 23.95 9.22
CA GLN A 454 -5.17 25.30 9.78
C GLN A 454 -4.27 26.11 8.85
N THR A 455 -4.82 26.43 7.69
CA THR A 455 -4.30 27.55 6.93
C THR A 455 -4.72 28.80 7.70
N GLU A 456 -3.78 29.53 8.30
CA GLU A 456 -4.10 30.84 8.89
C GLU A 456 -4.85 31.66 7.85
N PRO A 457 -6.10 32.09 8.13
CA PRO A 457 -6.80 32.96 7.21
C PRO A 457 -5.99 34.27 7.15
N ALA A 458 -5.49 34.60 5.97
CA ALA A 458 -4.99 35.94 5.75
C ALA A 458 -6.15 36.89 6.07
N ALA A 459 -5.98 37.76 7.06
CA ALA A 459 -6.91 38.87 7.21
C ALA A 459 -7.05 39.55 5.85
N PRO A 460 -8.23 39.61 5.25
CA PRO A 460 -8.39 40.18 3.93
C PRO A 460 -7.97 41.65 3.98
N LEU A 461 -7.21 42.09 2.97
CA LEU A 461 -6.74 43.47 2.84
C LEU A 461 -7.91 44.48 2.81
N ALA A 462 -9.09 44.00 2.43
CA ALA A 462 -10.37 44.73 2.49
C ALA A 462 -11.52 43.73 2.74
N PRO A 463 -12.56 44.09 3.50
CA PRO A 463 -13.68 43.19 3.82
C PRO A 463 -14.59 42.94 2.62
N THR A 464 -14.53 43.73 1.57
CA THR A 464 -15.40 43.66 0.38
C THR A 464 -14.60 43.63 -0.92
N LEU A 465 -15.16 43.02 -1.99
CA LEU A 465 -14.52 42.97 -3.31
C LEU A 465 -14.24 44.37 -3.90
N HIS A 466 -15.22 45.25 -3.86
CA HIS A 466 -15.06 46.63 -4.35
C HIS A 466 -14.05 47.41 -3.46
N GLY A 467 -13.88 47.04 -2.20
CA GLY A 467 -12.88 47.64 -1.32
C GLY A 467 -11.46 47.42 -1.79
N PHE A 468 -11.14 46.25 -2.35
CA PHE A 468 -9.84 46.01 -2.99
C PHE A 468 -9.59 46.95 -4.16
N PHE A 469 -10.61 47.13 -5.03
CA PHE A 469 -10.53 47.99 -6.16
C PHE A 469 -10.37 49.46 -5.74
N THR A 470 -11.24 49.95 -4.83
CA THR A 470 -11.24 51.38 -4.37
C THR A 470 -9.92 51.72 -3.71
N ARG A 471 -9.36 50.80 -2.87
CA ARG A 471 -8.02 51.00 -2.28
C ARG A 471 -6.96 51.08 -3.34
N ARG A 472 -6.97 50.23 -4.37
CA ARG A 472 -6.00 50.28 -5.45
C ARG A 472 -6.12 51.52 -6.28
N ALA A 473 -7.34 51.95 -6.57
CA ALA A 473 -7.58 53.21 -7.31
C ALA A 473 -7.03 54.44 -6.59
N ALA A 474 -7.18 54.49 -5.26
CA ALA A 474 -6.59 55.55 -4.45
C ALA A 474 -5.06 55.53 -4.43
N LEU A 475 -4.43 54.34 -4.36
CA LEU A 475 -2.95 54.18 -4.31
C LEU A 475 -2.25 54.40 -5.65
N SER A 476 -2.93 54.07 -6.75
CA SER A 476 -2.32 54.09 -8.10
C SER A 476 -3.26 54.59 -9.19
N PRO A 477 -3.80 55.81 -9.05
CA PRO A 477 -4.90 56.31 -9.89
C PRO A 477 -4.58 56.39 -11.39
N ASN A 478 -3.35 56.68 -11.74
CA ASN A 478 -2.93 56.87 -13.13
C ASN A 478 -2.41 55.56 -13.80
N MET A 479 -2.36 54.45 -13.06
CA MET A 479 -1.93 53.17 -13.65
C MET A 479 -3.08 52.59 -14.49
N PRO A 480 -2.76 51.80 -15.54
CA PRO A 480 -3.75 51.05 -16.30
C PRO A 480 -4.47 50.06 -15.41
N ALA A 481 -5.82 50.16 -15.36
CA ALA A 481 -6.70 49.23 -14.67
C ALA A 481 -7.28 48.18 -15.60
N LEU A 482 -7.62 48.57 -16.83
CA LEU A 482 -8.26 47.73 -17.82
C LEU A 482 -7.73 48.03 -19.22
N ARG A 483 -7.32 46.96 -19.96
CA ARG A 483 -6.91 47.07 -21.39
C ARG A 483 -7.92 46.30 -22.24
N PHE A 484 -8.37 46.87 -23.31
CA PHE A 484 -9.34 46.27 -24.25
C PHE A 484 -9.03 46.74 -25.69
N SER A 485 -9.73 46.19 -26.69
CA SER A 485 -9.46 46.48 -28.11
C SER A 485 -9.64 47.97 -28.49
N GLY A 486 -10.47 48.71 -27.75
CA GLY A 486 -10.72 50.14 -27.98
C GLY A 486 -9.82 51.08 -27.17
N GLY A 487 -8.90 50.60 -26.34
CA GLY A 487 -8.06 51.48 -25.53
C GLY A 487 -7.67 50.91 -24.14
N THR A 488 -7.40 51.84 -23.25
CA THR A 488 -7.01 51.57 -21.88
C THR A 488 -7.76 52.51 -20.95
N LEU A 489 -8.30 51.98 -19.83
CA LEU A 489 -8.81 52.78 -18.72
C LEU A 489 -7.83 52.73 -17.55
N THR A 490 -7.55 53.89 -16.97
CA THR A 490 -6.82 54.01 -15.73
C THR A 490 -7.71 53.64 -14.53
N TYR A 491 -7.09 53.37 -13.37
CA TYR A 491 -7.86 53.17 -12.13
C TYR A 491 -8.74 54.33 -11.78
N ARG A 492 -8.29 55.57 -12.05
CA ARG A 492 -9.09 56.79 -11.83
C ARG A 492 -10.34 56.83 -12.71
N GLU A 493 -10.19 56.62 -14.02
CA GLU A 493 -11.32 56.61 -14.95
C GLU A 493 -12.31 55.51 -14.64
N LEU A 494 -11.82 54.29 -14.37
CA LEU A 494 -12.67 53.17 -13.99
C LEU A 494 -13.41 53.44 -12.66
N ASP A 495 -12.76 54.09 -11.69
CA ASP A 495 -13.38 54.44 -10.41
C ASP A 495 -14.47 55.51 -10.62
N GLN A 496 -14.25 56.53 -11.45
CA GLN A 496 -15.23 57.53 -11.82
C GLN A 496 -16.46 56.93 -12.51
N TYR A 497 -16.28 56.10 -13.51
CA TYR A 497 -17.39 55.44 -14.24
C TYR A 497 -18.19 54.51 -13.35
N THR A 498 -17.51 53.72 -12.50
CA THR A 498 -18.20 52.85 -11.55
C THR A 498 -18.98 53.64 -10.48
N ASN A 499 -18.46 54.81 -10.03
CA ASN A 499 -19.19 55.69 -9.11
C ASN A 499 -20.43 56.32 -9.78
N GLN A 500 -20.30 56.81 -11.03
CA GLN A 500 -21.44 57.35 -11.80
C GLN A 500 -22.57 56.32 -11.95
N LEU A 501 -22.23 55.07 -12.33
CA LEU A 501 -23.21 54.00 -12.46
C LEU A 501 -23.77 53.60 -11.10
N ALA A 502 -22.98 53.54 -10.04
CA ALA A 502 -23.43 53.20 -8.69
C ALA A 502 -24.47 54.23 -8.17
N VAL A 503 -24.27 55.55 -8.45
CA VAL A 503 -25.29 56.56 -8.13
C VAL A 503 -26.61 56.32 -8.89
N ARG A 504 -26.55 55.97 -10.19
CA ARG A 504 -27.71 55.64 -11.00
C ARG A 504 -28.45 54.42 -10.44
N LEU A 505 -27.71 53.37 -10.06
CA LEU A 505 -28.26 52.14 -9.46
C LEU A 505 -28.96 52.43 -8.11
N LYS A 506 -28.37 53.27 -7.26
CA LYS A 506 -28.98 53.69 -5.99
C LYS A 506 -30.27 54.47 -6.20
N LYS A 507 -30.30 55.39 -7.18
CA LYS A 507 -31.53 56.13 -7.53
C LYS A 507 -32.64 55.20 -8.01
N LYS A 508 -32.31 54.01 -8.55
CA LYS A 508 -33.23 52.95 -8.93
C LYS A 508 -33.54 51.97 -7.80
N GLY A 509 -33.18 52.29 -6.57
CA GLY A 509 -33.51 51.50 -5.38
C GLY A 509 -32.61 50.31 -5.10
N ILE A 510 -31.44 50.21 -5.74
CA ILE A 510 -30.47 49.19 -5.39
C ILE A 510 -29.80 49.56 -4.05
N ALA A 511 -29.84 48.59 -3.12
CA ALA A 511 -29.35 48.70 -1.77
C ALA A 511 -28.70 47.37 -1.34
N LYS A 512 -28.33 47.24 -0.06
CA LYS A 512 -27.77 46.00 0.53
C LYS A 512 -28.70 44.82 0.21
N GLU A 513 -28.11 43.68 -0.22
CA GLU A 513 -28.81 42.44 -0.59
C GLU A 513 -29.71 42.53 -1.84
N SER A 514 -29.70 43.66 -2.57
CA SER A 514 -30.40 43.73 -3.84
C SER A 514 -29.64 42.97 -4.92
N VAL A 515 -30.30 42.04 -5.59
CA VAL A 515 -29.69 41.27 -6.69
C VAL A 515 -29.92 42.01 -8.02
N VAL A 516 -28.86 42.15 -8.82
CA VAL A 516 -28.84 42.80 -10.12
C VAL A 516 -28.26 41.86 -11.18
N GLY A 517 -29.02 41.59 -12.24
CA GLY A 517 -28.49 40.87 -13.40
C GLY A 517 -27.47 41.72 -14.17
N VAL A 518 -26.39 41.15 -14.62
CA VAL A 518 -25.39 41.80 -15.49
C VAL A 518 -25.24 40.97 -16.76
N LEU A 519 -25.85 41.42 -17.85
CA LEU A 519 -25.80 40.80 -19.17
C LEU A 519 -24.86 41.62 -20.07
N ALA A 520 -23.66 41.16 -20.26
CA ALA A 520 -22.67 41.87 -21.06
C ALA A 520 -21.64 40.89 -21.63
N ASP A 521 -21.15 41.23 -22.81
CA ASP A 521 -19.93 40.58 -23.37
C ASP A 521 -18.72 40.87 -22.49
N ARG A 522 -17.60 40.20 -22.78
CA ARG A 522 -16.32 40.48 -22.12
C ARG A 522 -15.78 41.85 -22.56
N SER A 523 -16.28 42.90 -21.94
CA SER A 523 -16.09 44.28 -22.30
C SER A 523 -15.80 45.16 -21.08
N PRO A 524 -15.34 46.41 -21.26
CA PRO A 524 -15.22 47.39 -20.19
C PRO A 524 -16.55 47.63 -19.43
N GLU A 525 -17.65 47.61 -20.15
CA GLU A 525 -19.00 47.77 -19.58
C GLU A 525 -19.34 46.71 -18.55
N MET A 526 -18.93 45.46 -18.81
CA MET A 526 -19.14 44.35 -17.84
C MET A 526 -18.40 44.66 -16.53
N VAL A 527 -17.13 45.10 -16.60
CA VAL A 527 -16.34 45.39 -15.39
C VAL A 527 -16.89 46.59 -14.65
N ILE A 528 -17.29 47.62 -15.37
CA ILE A 528 -17.95 48.82 -14.81
C ILE A 528 -19.26 48.44 -14.11
N ALA A 529 -20.11 47.62 -14.75
CA ALA A 529 -21.38 47.16 -14.19
C ALA A 529 -21.17 46.34 -12.91
N VAL A 530 -20.30 45.33 -12.91
CA VAL A 530 -19.99 44.49 -11.75
C VAL A 530 -19.53 45.35 -10.56
N LEU A 531 -18.51 46.21 -10.77
CA LEU A 531 -17.98 47.05 -9.70
C LEU A 531 -19.02 48.09 -9.21
N ALA A 532 -19.81 48.66 -10.11
CA ALA A 532 -20.86 49.62 -9.73
C ALA A 532 -21.99 48.98 -8.90
N VAL A 533 -22.43 47.77 -9.23
CA VAL A 533 -23.40 47.02 -8.43
C VAL A 533 -22.87 46.80 -7.02
N LEU A 534 -21.64 46.34 -6.89
CA LEU A 534 -20.98 46.13 -5.59
C LEU A 534 -20.82 47.45 -4.80
N LYS A 535 -20.46 48.56 -5.44
CA LYS A 535 -20.36 49.90 -4.83
C LYS A 535 -21.73 50.42 -4.38
N ALA A 536 -22.80 50.11 -5.12
CA ALA A 536 -24.15 50.44 -4.76
C ALA A 536 -24.69 49.63 -3.57
N GLY A 537 -23.95 48.60 -3.12
CA GLY A 537 -24.32 47.70 -2.04
C GLY A 537 -25.10 46.47 -2.50
N GLY A 538 -25.31 46.28 -3.79
CA GLY A 538 -26.00 45.13 -4.37
C GLY A 538 -25.06 43.94 -4.64
N ALA A 539 -25.66 42.82 -5.02
CA ALA A 539 -25.00 41.61 -5.49
C ALA A 539 -25.29 41.40 -6.99
N TYR A 540 -24.32 40.95 -7.76
CA TYR A 540 -24.51 40.72 -9.19
C TYR A 540 -24.77 39.27 -9.53
N VAL A 541 -25.54 39.02 -10.59
CA VAL A 541 -25.71 37.75 -11.28
C VAL A 541 -25.10 37.89 -12.67
N PRO A 542 -23.98 37.27 -12.97
CA PRO A 542 -23.40 37.35 -14.31
C PRO A 542 -24.23 36.50 -15.27
N LEU A 543 -24.59 37.08 -16.40
CA LEU A 543 -25.38 36.48 -17.45
C LEU A 543 -24.59 36.53 -18.75
N ASP A 544 -24.36 35.37 -19.36
CA ASP A 544 -23.65 35.25 -20.63
C ASP A 544 -24.67 35.47 -21.78
N PRO A 545 -24.41 36.43 -22.70
CA PRO A 545 -25.28 36.67 -23.84
C PRO A 545 -25.52 35.46 -24.75
N ASP A 546 -24.57 34.50 -24.76
CA ASP A 546 -24.64 33.27 -25.55
C ASP A 546 -25.61 32.22 -24.94
N TYR A 547 -26.09 32.44 -23.72
CA TYR A 547 -27.04 31.51 -23.14
C TYR A 547 -28.41 31.61 -23.82
N PRO A 548 -29.13 30.46 -23.96
CA PRO A 548 -30.52 30.46 -24.40
C PRO A 548 -31.37 31.43 -23.56
N GLU A 549 -32.25 32.16 -24.22
CA GLU A 549 -33.09 33.19 -23.58
C GLU A 549 -33.94 32.65 -22.43
N GLU A 550 -34.42 31.41 -22.55
CA GLU A 550 -35.15 30.70 -21.49
C GLU A 550 -34.29 30.52 -20.22
N ARG A 551 -33.00 30.21 -20.39
CA ARG A 551 -32.06 30.09 -19.29
C ARG A 551 -31.78 31.42 -18.62
N LEU A 552 -31.62 32.51 -19.40
CA LEU A 552 -31.44 33.85 -18.87
C LEU A 552 -32.65 34.29 -18.04
N ARG A 553 -33.86 34.04 -18.54
CA ARG A 553 -35.12 34.33 -17.82
C ARG A 553 -35.23 33.55 -16.53
N TYR A 554 -34.88 32.26 -16.57
CA TYR A 554 -34.87 31.43 -15.37
C TYR A 554 -33.90 31.98 -14.31
N MET A 555 -32.67 32.31 -14.69
CA MET A 555 -31.65 32.82 -13.76
C MET A 555 -32.07 34.17 -13.14
N LEU A 556 -32.66 35.04 -13.91
CA LEU A 556 -33.18 36.33 -13.43
C LEU A 556 -34.34 36.17 -12.46
N ALA A 557 -35.28 35.27 -12.76
CA ALA A 557 -36.43 34.99 -11.92
C ALA A 557 -36.06 34.29 -10.62
N ASP A 558 -35.24 33.21 -10.71
CA ASP A 558 -34.81 32.40 -9.57
C ASP A 558 -33.93 33.21 -8.60
N SER A 559 -33.03 34.06 -9.11
CA SER A 559 -32.21 34.95 -8.30
C SER A 559 -32.96 36.13 -7.67
N GLY A 560 -34.18 36.39 -8.08
CA GLY A 560 -34.95 37.54 -7.64
C GLY A 560 -34.36 38.89 -8.09
N ALA A 561 -33.70 38.92 -9.26
CA ALA A 561 -33.06 40.11 -9.78
C ALA A 561 -34.08 41.23 -10.00
N LYS A 562 -33.87 42.39 -9.34
CA LYS A 562 -34.76 43.54 -9.42
C LYS A 562 -34.50 44.45 -10.62
N LEU A 563 -33.28 44.43 -11.13
CA LEU A 563 -32.81 45.25 -12.22
C LEU A 563 -31.82 44.43 -13.08
N LEU A 564 -31.83 44.70 -14.39
CA LEU A 564 -30.90 44.13 -15.35
C LEU A 564 -30.01 45.24 -15.91
N VAL A 565 -28.70 45.13 -15.71
CA VAL A 565 -27.72 45.98 -16.39
C VAL A 565 -27.27 45.25 -17.63
N THR A 566 -27.36 45.92 -18.80
CA THR A 566 -26.97 45.33 -20.08
C THR A 566 -25.83 46.09 -20.74
N GLY A 567 -25.00 45.37 -21.47
CA GLY A 567 -24.12 45.96 -22.48
C GLY A 567 -24.91 46.53 -23.67
N PRO A 568 -24.24 47.27 -24.60
CA PRO A 568 -24.88 47.88 -25.73
C PRO A 568 -25.63 46.87 -26.62
N GLY A 569 -26.91 47.15 -26.90
CA GLY A 569 -27.75 46.34 -27.80
C GLY A 569 -28.18 44.97 -27.25
N LEU A 570 -27.86 44.65 -26.00
CA LEU A 570 -28.28 43.39 -25.36
C LEU A 570 -29.58 43.56 -24.58
N SER A 571 -30.44 42.56 -24.63
CA SER A 571 -31.73 42.53 -23.91
C SER A 571 -32.18 41.12 -23.59
N VAL A 572 -33.07 40.96 -22.61
CA VAL A 572 -33.79 39.71 -22.31
C VAL A 572 -35.27 39.95 -22.43
N SER A 573 -35.94 39.30 -23.38
CA SER A 573 -37.37 39.45 -23.58
C SER A 573 -38.15 38.90 -22.39
N GLY A 574 -39.18 39.66 -21.92
CA GLY A 574 -40.04 39.20 -20.82
C GLY A 574 -39.46 39.35 -19.42
N PHE A 575 -38.33 40.02 -19.25
CA PHE A 575 -37.88 40.41 -17.91
C PHE A 575 -38.83 41.46 -17.32
N ALA A 576 -39.40 41.18 -16.14
CA ALA A 576 -40.39 42.05 -15.52
C ALA A 576 -39.77 43.25 -14.78
N GLY A 577 -38.46 43.24 -14.54
CA GLY A 577 -37.74 44.33 -13.88
C GLY A 577 -37.31 45.43 -14.85
N GLU A 578 -36.70 46.46 -14.31
CA GLU A 578 -36.15 47.57 -15.11
C GLU A 578 -34.81 47.17 -15.75
N THR A 579 -34.60 47.62 -16.99
CA THR A 579 -33.32 47.39 -17.70
C THR A 579 -32.55 48.71 -17.82
N LEU A 580 -31.26 48.68 -17.57
CA LEU A 580 -30.37 49.81 -17.69
C LEU A 580 -29.20 49.47 -18.63
N GLU A 581 -29.21 50.03 -19.82
CA GLU A 581 -28.09 49.86 -20.76
C GLU A 581 -26.88 50.72 -20.33
N VAL A 582 -25.71 50.11 -20.40
CA VAL A 582 -24.42 50.75 -20.09
C VAL A 582 -23.55 50.77 -21.33
N ASN A 583 -23.08 51.98 -21.70
CA ASN A 583 -22.21 52.19 -22.82
C ASN A 583 -21.02 53.07 -22.39
N LEU A 584 -19.79 52.66 -22.69
CA LEU A 584 -18.55 53.33 -22.30
C LEU A 584 -18.52 54.79 -22.80
N SER A 585 -19.01 55.07 -24.01
CA SER A 585 -19.05 56.42 -24.59
C SER A 585 -19.91 57.40 -23.79
N SER A 586 -20.97 56.93 -23.11
CA SER A 586 -21.84 57.77 -22.26
C SER A 586 -21.11 58.29 -21.02
N PHE A 587 -20.21 57.49 -20.43
CA PHE A 587 -19.41 57.91 -19.27
C PHE A 587 -18.33 58.92 -19.65
N GLN A 588 -17.73 58.80 -20.84
CA GLN A 588 -16.71 59.72 -21.34
C GLN A 588 -17.28 61.11 -21.61
N ALA A 589 -18.58 61.21 -21.93
CA ALA A 589 -19.24 62.46 -22.18
C ALA A 589 -19.65 63.21 -20.89
N GLU A 590 -19.77 62.54 -19.77
CA GLU A 590 -20.14 63.13 -18.47
C GLU A 590 -18.87 63.62 -17.72
N THR A 591 -18.63 64.94 -17.74
CA THR A 591 -17.46 65.57 -17.06
C THR A 591 -17.68 65.85 -15.57
N ALA A 592 -18.81 65.46 -14.98
CA ALA A 592 -19.10 65.73 -13.58
C ALA A 592 -18.26 64.92 -12.62
N GLU A 593 -17.53 65.56 -11.70
CA GLU A 593 -16.93 64.91 -10.53
C GLU A 593 -18.08 64.32 -9.69
N THR A 594 -18.15 62.97 -9.66
CA THR A 594 -19.10 62.27 -8.82
C THR A 594 -18.46 61.97 -7.48
N GLU A 595 -19.07 62.41 -6.40
CA GLU A 595 -18.66 62.01 -5.05
C GLU A 595 -18.58 60.49 -4.93
N SER A 596 -17.57 60.02 -4.19
CA SER A 596 -17.39 58.59 -3.90
C SER A 596 -18.66 58.04 -3.24
N VAL A 597 -19.33 57.09 -3.90
CA VAL A 597 -20.51 56.40 -3.34
C VAL A 597 -19.99 55.28 -2.45
N CYS A 598 -19.97 55.55 -1.15
CA CYS A 598 -19.69 54.50 -0.17
C CYS A 598 -20.97 54.08 0.52
N VAL A 599 -21.58 52.96 0.12
CA VAL A 599 -22.55 52.26 0.93
C VAL A 599 -21.80 51.42 1.95
N HIS A 600 -22.18 51.45 3.20
CA HIS A 600 -21.59 50.64 4.23
C HIS A 600 -21.97 49.17 4.00
N THR A 601 -21.17 48.46 3.22
CA THR A 601 -21.30 47.03 2.93
C THR A 601 -20.28 46.28 3.80
N ASP A 602 -20.74 45.31 4.56
CA ASP A 602 -19.87 44.47 5.37
C ASP A 602 -19.47 43.16 4.65
N GLY A 603 -18.51 42.46 5.21
CA GLY A 603 -18.04 41.19 4.63
C GLY A 603 -19.11 40.08 4.57
N GLY A 604 -20.14 40.15 5.38
CA GLY A 604 -21.27 39.20 5.40
C GLY A 604 -22.35 39.49 4.37
N SER A 605 -22.27 40.65 3.63
CA SER A 605 -23.19 40.94 2.57
C SER A 605 -22.97 40.12 1.34
N LEU A 606 -24.01 39.77 0.59
CA LEU A 606 -23.95 39.04 -0.67
C LEU A 606 -23.15 39.85 -1.72
N ALA A 607 -22.20 39.19 -2.36
CA ALA A 607 -21.40 39.78 -3.42
C ALA A 607 -21.90 39.37 -4.81
N TYR A 608 -22.16 38.08 -5.00
CA TYR A 608 -22.65 37.58 -6.29
C TYR A 608 -23.38 36.25 -6.16
N VAL A 609 -24.14 35.90 -7.20
CA VAL A 609 -24.75 34.59 -7.39
C VAL A 609 -24.33 34.05 -8.75
N ILE A 610 -23.62 32.91 -8.75
CA ILE A 610 -23.18 32.23 -9.97
C ILE A 610 -23.97 30.94 -10.15
N TYR A 611 -24.54 30.75 -11.34
CA TYR A 611 -25.29 29.56 -11.69
C TYR A 611 -24.42 28.46 -12.24
N THR A 612 -24.52 27.27 -11.66
CA THR A 612 -23.84 26.04 -12.12
C THR A 612 -24.84 25.04 -12.68
N SER A 613 -24.42 24.16 -13.57
CA SER A 613 -25.24 23.04 -14.04
C SER A 613 -25.50 22.08 -12.87
N GLY A 614 -26.75 22.00 -12.44
CA GLY A 614 -27.18 21.08 -11.38
C GLY A 614 -27.24 19.62 -11.90
N SER A 615 -26.95 18.64 -11.04
CA SER A 615 -27.12 17.21 -11.34
C SER A 615 -28.56 16.80 -11.71
N THR A 616 -29.52 17.66 -11.41
CA THR A 616 -30.95 17.49 -11.71
C THR A 616 -31.40 18.16 -13.03
N GLY A 617 -30.47 18.72 -13.82
CA GLY A 617 -30.76 19.38 -15.09
C GLY A 617 -31.12 20.85 -15.00
N THR A 618 -31.62 21.34 -13.86
CA THR A 618 -31.92 22.76 -13.62
C THR A 618 -30.72 23.49 -13.04
N PRO A 619 -30.31 24.68 -13.55
CA PRO A 619 -29.22 25.46 -12.99
C PRO A 619 -29.48 25.85 -11.54
N LYS A 620 -28.45 25.76 -10.69
CA LYS A 620 -28.52 26.16 -9.27
C LYS A 620 -27.66 27.39 -9.01
N GLY A 621 -28.23 28.40 -8.37
CA GLY A 621 -27.53 29.63 -7.99
C GLY A 621 -26.70 29.43 -6.71
N VAL A 622 -25.40 29.66 -6.80
CA VAL A 622 -24.47 29.64 -5.65
C VAL A 622 -24.26 31.08 -5.18
N ALA A 623 -24.76 31.39 -4.00
CA ALA A 623 -24.64 32.70 -3.37
C ALA A 623 -23.33 32.81 -2.59
N VAL A 624 -22.52 33.85 -2.88
CA VAL A 624 -21.21 34.07 -2.28
C VAL A 624 -21.16 35.45 -1.63
N GLU A 625 -20.77 35.47 -0.35
CA GLU A 625 -20.57 36.71 0.41
C GLU A 625 -19.23 37.38 0.10
N HIS A 626 -19.15 38.69 0.34
CA HIS A 626 -17.90 39.44 0.15
C HIS A 626 -16.71 38.87 0.89
N ARG A 627 -16.88 38.43 2.16
CA ARG A 627 -15.82 37.87 2.99
C ARG A 627 -15.20 36.60 2.38
N GLN A 628 -16.03 35.76 1.76
CA GLN A 628 -15.59 34.51 1.15
C GLN A 628 -14.73 34.78 -0.09
N ALA A 629 -15.21 35.65 -0.97
CA ALA A 629 -14.48 36.07 -2.16
C ALA A 629 -13.20 36.87 -1.82
N ALA A 630 -13.26 37.74 -0.80
CA ALA A 630 -12.10 38.49 -0.32
C ALA A 630 -11.03 37.58 0.27
N ALA A 631 -11.43 36.56 1.05
CA ALA A 631 -10.50 35.55 1.58
C ALA A 631 -9.83 34.75 0.45
N PHE A 632 -10.61 34.34 -0.56
CA PHE A 632 -10.07 33.67 -1.74
C PHE A 632 -9.03 34.52 -2.47
N LEU A 633 -9.33 35.79 -2.77
CA LEU A 633 -8.39 36.69 -3.45
C LEU A 633 -7.13 36.93 -2.63
N SER A 634 -7.26 37.07 -1.31
CA SER A 634 -6.11 37.25 -0.41
C SER A 634 -5.23 35.99 -0.35
N GLY A 635 -5.83 34.81 -0.36
CA GLY A 635 -5.12 33.52 -0.46
C GLY A 635 -4.39 33.37 -1.78
N MET A 636 -5.04 33.69 -2.90
CA MET A 636 -4.44 33.66 -4.24
C MET A 636 -3.25 34.61 -4.36
N GLN A 637 -3.37 35.82 -3.82
CA GLN A 637 -2.27 36.79 -3.85
C GLN A 637 -1.02 36.33 -3.08
N ARG A 638 -1.20 35.57 -2.00
CA ARG A 638 -0.07 34.99 -1.27
C ARG A 638 0.61 33.87 -2.05
N GLN A 639 -0.15 32.99 -2.66
CA GLN A 639 0.33 31.81 -3.37
C GLN A 639 0.89 32.15 -4.76
N PHE A 640 0.33 33.16 -5.40
CA PHE A 640 0.72 33.65 -6.72
C PHE A 640 0.93 35.17 -6.65
N PRO A 641 2.04 35.64 -6.04
CA PRO A 641 2.31 37.07 -5.98
C PRO A 641 2.46 37.61 -7.41
N LEU A 642 1.47 38.37 -7.83
CA LEU A 642 1.55 39.13 -9.07
C LEU A 642 2.51 40.29 -8.82
N THR A 643 3.71 40.21 -9.42
CA THR A 643 4.72 41.26 -9.41
C THR A 643 4.37 42.39 -10.36
#